data_698a12c7dc8761353500cd22c98750d2
#
_entry.id   698a12c7dc8761353500cd22c98750d2
#
_cell.length_a   1.000
_cell.length_b   1.000
_cell.length_c   1.000
_cell.angle_alpha   90.00
_cell.angle_beta   90.00
_cell.angle_gamma   90.00
#
_symmetry.space_group_name_H-M   'P 1'
#
loop_
_entity.id
_entity.type
_entity.pdbx_description
1 polymer ?
#
loop_
_entity_poly.entity_id
_entity_poly.type
_entity_poly.pdbx_seq_one_letter_code
_entity_poly.pdbx_strand_id
1 'polypeptide(L)'
;MNVYTTDRIRNVVLLGHGGCGKTSLVEAMAYLAGMTSRMGKVEDGNTISDYDKEEMKRHFSINTSVVPIIWEDTKINILDTPGYFDFVGETEEAVSAADAAIVVVSGKAGIEVGTRKAWELCEQYKLPRMVFVTDMDIDEASYRQVVQDLQELYGKKIAPFHLPIRENGQFVGYVNVLQQRAKRWKENGEVEKTDVPDYSKENLGICREALMEAVAETSEEFMDRYFGGEEFSEDEIRQALRVNVAEGSIVPVLMGSNILARGIYTLLVDIVKYLPSPEKRTCTGINAKTNEVYNADYDFAKAKSAYIWKTIADPFIGKYSLIKVNSGVLKTDDILFNQHKDVEEKVGKLYVMRGNKPEEVKELHAGDIGALAKLSGATTTDSLSTKTNPILYIRTTISTPYTCKRYKAKNKGDEDKISQALQKLMLEDLTLKAVNDSENGQTLLYGMGDQHLEVAASKLFERYKVEIELKRPKVAFRETIRKKVDVEYKYKKQSGGHGQYGHVKMTFEPSGDLEQPYVFEQCVVGGAVPKNYFPAVEKGVQEAVLKGPMAAYPVVGVKAVLYDGSFHPVDSSEMAFKVAAMQAFKKGFMDASPILLEPIASLKVVVPDKYTGDIMGDLNKRRGRVLGMNPTEHGYQEIIADVPVMELYGYNTDLRSMTGGSGTFSYEFARYEQAPSDVQEKEIEARASKVDRAEE
;
A
#
# COMPACT_ATOMS: atom_id res chain seq x y z
N MET A 1 -32.03 7.24 -5.58
CA MET A 1 -31.59 6.38 -6.72
C MET A 1 -32.49 5.15 -6.80
N ASN A 2 -32.73 4.58 -8.00
CA ASN A 2 -33.49 3.34 -8.15
C ASN A 2 -32.70 2.15 -7.62
N VAL A 3 -33.43 1.09 -7.22
CA VAL A 3 -32.82 -0.20 -6.86
C VAL A 3 -32.56 -0.99 -8.13
N TYR A 4 -31.38 -1.60 -8.24
CA TYR A 4 -30.98 -2.41 -9.39
C TYR A 4 -30.78 -3.86 -8.96
N THR A 5 -31.25 -4.78 -9.77
CA THR A 5 -31.05 -6.23 -9.60
C THR A 5 -29.62 -6.61 -10.03
N THR A 6 -29.11 -7.72 -9.53
CA THR A 6 -27.72 -8.18 -9.73
C THR A 6 -27.29 -8.23 -11.20
N ASP A 7 -28.17 -8.62 -12.11
CA ASP A 7 -27.92 -8.67 -13.56
C ASP A 7 -27.75 -7.27 -14.20
N ARG A 8 -28.33 -6.24 -13.55
CA ARG A 8 -28.29 -4.83 -14.00
C ARG A 8 -27.19 -4.01 -13.31
N ILE A 9 -26.22 -4.66 -12.73
CA ILE A 9 -25.07 -4.00 -12.05
C ILE A 9 -23.79 -4.35 -12.80
N ARG A 10 -22.88 -3.38 -12.86
CA ARG A 10 -21.48 -3.56 -13.27
C ARG A 10 -20.58 -2.84 -12.26
N ASN A 11 -19.68 -3.55 -11.62
CA ASN A 11 -18.69 -2.98 -10.70
C ASN A 11 -17.35 -2.97 -11.41
N VAL A 12 -16.92 -1.79 -11.86
CA VAL A 12 -15.77 -1.62 -12.75
C VAL A 12 -14.73 -0.74 -12.10
N VAL A 13 -13.52 -1.28 -11.89
CA VAL A 13 -12.38 -0.52 -11.39
C VAL A 13 -11.57 0.04 -12.56
N LEU A 14 -11.19 1.31 -12.48
CA LEU A 14 -10.25 1.94 -13.40
C LEU A 14 -8.84 1.78 -12.87
N LEU A 15 -7.98 1.11 -13.63
CA LEU A 15 -6.58 0.87 -13.31
C LEU A 15 -5.68 1.49 -14.38
N GLY A 16 -4.45 1.85 -14.01
CA GLY A 16 -3.47 2.42 -14.94
C GLY A 16 -2.49 3.37 -14.27
N HIS A 17 -1.52 3.83 -15.01
CA HIS A 17 -0.47 4.73 -14.52
C HIS A 17 -1.02 6.10 -14.06
N GLY A 18 -0.24 6.82 -13.23
CA GLY A 18 -0.56 8.21 -12.86
C GLY A 18 -0.55 9.11 -14.10
N GLY A 19 -1.61 9.90 -14.31
CA GLY A 19 -1.70 10.79 -15.45
C GLY A 19 -2.25 10.17 -16.74
N CYS A 20 -2.57 8.87 -16.80
CA CYS A 20 -3.15 8.23 -18.01
C CYS A 20 -4.62 8.60 -18.29
N GLY A 21 -5.24 9.47 -17.50
CA GLY A 21 -6.57 10.02 -17.77
C GLY A 21 -7.76 9.26 -17.13
N LYS A 22 -7.56 8.47 -16.07
CA LYS A 22 -8.64 7.73 -15.37
C LYS A 22 -9.76 8.66 -14.91
N THR A 23 -9.45 9.64 -14.08
CA THR A 23 -10.42 10.61 -13.55
C THR A 23 -11.11 11.41 -14.64
N SER A 24 -10.38 11.85 -15.66
CA SER A 24 -10.96 12.53 -16.83
C SER A 24 -11.90 11.61 -17.63
N LEU A 25 -11.63 10.30 -17.64
CA LEU A 25 -12.53 9.30 -18.24
C LEU A 25 -13.83 9.19 -17.44
N VAL A 26 -13.77 9.19 -16.11
CA VAL A 26 -14.97 9.21 -15.25
C VAL A 26 -15.81 10.44 -15.50
N GLU A 27 -15.19 11.60 -15.60
CA GLU A 27 -15.89 12.87 -15.90
C GLU A 27 -16.59 12.81 -17.25
N ALA A 28 -15.94 12.30 -18.29
CA ALA A 28 -16.50 12.15 -19.61
C ALA A 28 -17.69 11.16 -19.63
N MET A 29 -17.57 10.03 -18.91
CA MET A 29 -18.68 9.06 -18.76
C MET A 29 -19.86 9.66 -18.01
N ALA A 30 -19.62 10.36 -16.89
CA ALA A 30 -20.68 11.00 -16.10
C ALA A 30 -21.39 12.12 -16.87
N TYR A 31 -20.64 12.91 -17.63
CA TYR A 31 -21.20 13.95 -18.49
C TYR A 31 -22.07 13.37 -19.61
N LEU A 32 -21.58 12.36 -20.30
CA LEU A 32 -22.33 11.72 -21.40
C LEU A 32 -23.60 11.01 -20.91
N ALA A 33 -23.56 10.44 -19.70
CA ALA A 33 -24.73 9.84 -19.05
C ALA A 33 -25.71 10.89 -18.48
N GLY A 34 -25.47 12.18 -18.65
CA GLY A 34 -26.32 13.25 -18.17
C GLY A 34 -26.32 13.45 -16.65
N MET A 35 -25.35 12.90 -15.96
CA MET A 35 -25.21 13.06 -14.50
C MET A 35 -24.71 14.43 -14.09
N THR A 36 -23.95 15.06 -14.98
CA THR A 36 -23.40 16.43 -14.79
C THR A 36 -23.75 17.29 -15.99
N SER A 37 -23.93 18.58 -15.77
CA SER A 37 -24.17 19.56 -16.83
C SER A 37 -22.89 20.01 -17.53
N ARG A 38 -21.73 19.69 -16.96
CA ARG A 38 -20.40 19.98 -17.50
C ARG A 38 -19.41 18.91 -17.09
N MET A 39 -18.37 18.71 -17.88
CA MET A 39 -17.23 17.91 -17.47
C MET A 39 -16.32 18.73 -16.54
N GLY A 40 -15.97 18.16 -15.39
CA GLY A 40 -14.91 18.70 -14.54
C GLY A 40 -13.53 18.45 -15.15
N LYS A 41 -12.54 19.18 -14.63
CA LYS A 41 -11.12 19.03 -15.00
C LYS A 41 -10.28 18.87 -13.74
N VAL A 42 -9.28 18.01 -13.82
CA VAL A 42 -8.36 17.76 -12.71
C VAL A 42 -7.59 19.04 -12.35
N GLU A 43 -7.16 19.80 -13.36
CA GLU A 43 -6.42 21.06 -13.20
C GLU A 43 -7.27 22.15 -12.51
N ASP A 44 -8.58 22.10 -12.68
CA ASP A 44 -9.52 23.06 -12.05
C ASP A 44 -9.96 22.60 -10.66
N GLY A 45 -9.56 21.37 -10.21
CA GLY A 45 -9.96 20.80 -8.92
C GLY A 45 -11.48 20.67 -8.75
N ASN A 46 -12.22 20.35 -9.82
CA ASN A 46 -13.68 20.36 -9.83
C ASN A 46 -14.30 19.05 -10.35
N THR A 47 -13.56 17.95 -10.33
CA THR A 47 -14.03 16.63 -10.72
C THR A 47 -14.90 15.99 -9.62
N ILE A 48 -15.70 14.98 -10.00
CA ILE A 48 -16.54 14.22 -9.06
C ILE A 48 -15.67 13.34 -8.16
N SER A 49 -14.62 12.74 -8.73
CA SER A 49 -13.78 11.76 -8.05
C SER A 49 -12.80 12.40 -7.08
N ASP A 50 -12.08 13.43 -7.51
CA ASP A 50 -11.04 14.08 -6.72
C ASP A 50 -11.63 15.22 -5.89
N TYR A 51 -12.34 14.88 -4.84
CA TYR A 51 -13.04 15.83 -3.96
C TYR A 51 -12.29 16.15 -2.67
N ASP A 52 -11.23 15.41 -2.33
CA ASP A 52 -10.39 15.73 -1.18
C ASP A 52 -9.55 16.99 -1.48
N LYS A 53 -9.37 17.85 -0.48
CA LYS A 53 -8.59 19.09 -0.64
C LYS A 53 -7.15 18.83 -1.10
N GLU A 54 -6.56 17.72 -0.67
CA GLU A 54 -5.21 17.32 -1.11
C GLU A 54 -5.18 16.89 -2.57
N GLU A 55 -6.22 16.21 -3.06
CA GLU A 55 -6.38 15.86 -4.47
C GLU A 55 -6.52 17.11 -5.33
N MET A 56 -7.42 18.02 -4.93
CA MET A 56 -7.63 19.30 -5.63
C MET A 56 -6.35 20.16 -5.68
N LYS A 57 -5.58 20.20 -4.58
CA LYS A 57 -4.34 20.97 -4.46
C LYS A 57 -3.19 20.37 -5.27
N ARG A 58 -3.13 19.04 -5.34
CA ARG A 58 -2.04 18.31 -5.99
C ARG A 58 -2.33 17.91 -7.43
N HIS A 59 -3.59 18.05 -7.86
CA HIS A 59 -4.08 17.69 -9.19
C HIS A 59 -3.85 16.22 -9.56
N PHE A 60 -4.03 15.31 -8.59
CA PHE A 60 -4.05 13.87 -8.80
C PHE A 60 -4.85 13.14 -7.71
N SER A 61 -5.38 11.96 -8.05
CA SER A 61 -6.17 11.13 -7.14
C SER A 61 -5.32 10.51 -6.04
N ILE A 62 -5.78 10.57 -4.81
CA ILE A 62 -5.17 10.00 -3.61
C ILE A 62 -6.02 8.87 -3.06
N ASN A 63 -7.35 9.06 -3.06
CA ASN A 63 -8.31 8.09 -2.54
C ASN A 63 -9.08 7.46 -3.68
N THR A 64 -9.58 6.24 -3.48
CA THR A 64 -10.54 5.63 -4.41
C THR A 64 -11.91 6.26 -4.23
N SER A 65 -12.52 6.70 -5.34
CA SER A 65 -13.86 7.25 -5.39
C SER A 65 -14.82 6.32 -6.10
N VAL A 66 -16.07 6.28 -5.63
CA VAL A 66 -17.17 5.55 -6.28
C VAL A 66 -18.05 6.54 -7.04
N VAL A 67 -18.23 6.30 -8.34
CA VAL A 67 -19.10 7.11 -9.19
C VAL A 67 -20.09 6.18 -9.91
N PRO A 68 -21.34 6.06 -9.42
CA PRO A 68 -22.37 5.24 -10.06
C PRO A 68 -22.90 5.95 -11.29
N ILE A 69 -22.81 5.33 -12.46
CA ILE A 69 -23.30 5.83 -13.75
C ILE A 69 -24.48 4.96 -14.16
N ILE A 70 -25.59 5.59 -14.58
CA ILE A 70 -26.74 4.89 -15.10
C ILE A 70 -26.71 4.95 -16.63
N TRP A 71 -26.66 3.78 -17.26
CA TRP A 71 -26.60 3.64 -18.70
C TRP A 71 -27.44 2.46 -19.18
N GLU A 72 -28.38 2.71 -20.12
CA GLU A 72 -29.28 1.68 -20.67
C GLU A 72 -29.90 0.77 -19.58
N ASP A 73 -30.48 1.38 -18.53
CA ASP A 73 -31.11 0.67 -17.41
C ASP A 73 -30.13 -0.23 -16.60
N THR A 74 -28.85 0.04 -16.71
CA THR A 74 -27.78 -0.63 -15.97
C THR A 74 -27.07 0.37 -15.07
N LYS A 75 -26.79 -0.02 -13.83
CA LYS A 75 -25.98 0.74 -12.88
C LYS A 75 -24.51 0.31 -13.00
N ILE A 76 -23.68 1.21 -13.46
CA ILE A 76 -22.24 1.00 -13.55
C ILE A 76 -21.58 1.72 -12.38
N ASN A 77 -21.13 0.98 -11.38
CA ASN A 77 -20.32 1.54 -10.28
C ASN A 77 -18.88 1.64 -10.74
N ILE A 78 -18.44 2.83 -11.10
CA ILE A 78 -17.06 3.10 -11.45
C ILE A 78 -16.25 3.34 -10.16
N LEU A 79 -15.19 2.58 -9.98
CA LEU A 79 -14.21 2.75 -8.90
C LEU A 79 -12.99 3.44 -9.50
N ASP A 80 -12.89 4.75 -9.30
CA ASP A 80 -11.77 5.55 -9.78
C ASP A 80 -10.61 5.47 -8.79
N THR A 81 -9.49 4.89 -9.20
CA THR A 81 -8.35 4.61 -8.33
C THR A 81 -7.17 5.53 -8.57
N PRO A 82 -6.36 5.80 -7.52
CA PRO A 82 -5.09 6.47 -7.70
C PRO A 82 -4.15 5.74 -8.65
N GLY A 83 -3.36 6.48 -9.43
CA GLY A 83 -2.36 5.90 -10.33
C GLY A 83 -0.93 5.92 -9.76
N TYR A 84 -0.71 6.64 -8.66
CA TYR A 84 0.60 6.71 -8.00
C TYR A 84 0.78 5.57 -7.00
N PHE A 85 1.96 4.96 -7.00
CA PHE A 85 2.29 3.80 -6.18
C PHE A 85 2.28 4.06 -4.67
N ASP A 86 2.37 5.33 -4.29
CA ASP A 86 2.25 5.77 -2.90
C ASP A 86 0.86 5.49 -2.30
N PHE A 87 -0.14 5.32 -3.16
CA PHE A 87 -1.54 5.08 -2.76
C PHE A 87 -2.05 3.70 -3.22
N VAL A 88 -1.15 2.73 -3.35
CA VAL A 88 -1.49 1.38 -3.83
C VAL A 88 -2.55 0.68 -2.97
N GLY A 89 -2.57 0.92 -1.67
CA GLY A 89 -3.59 0.36 -0.76
C GLY A 89 -5.01 0.69 -1.19
N GLU A 90 -5.25 1.91 -1.65
CA GLU A 90 -6.52 2.36 -2.21
C GLU A 90 -6.94 1.55 -3.45
N THR A 91 -5.98 1.24 -4.31
CA THR A 91 -6.20 0.42 -5.50
C THR A 91 -6.50 -1.04 -5.13
N GLU A 92 -5.77 -1.61 -4.15
CA GLU A 92 -5.99 -2.96 -3.66
C GLU A 92 -7.37 -3.14 -3.01
N GLU A 93 -7.82 -2.14 -2.24
CA GLU A 93 -9.17 -2.09 -1.69
C GLU A 93 -10.23 -2.10 -2.80
N ALA A 94 -10.08 -1.23 -3.80
CA ALA A 94 -11.02 -1.10 -4.91
C ALA A 94 -11.13 -2.37 -5.76
N VAL A 95 -10.00 -3.01 -6.07
CA VAL A 95 -9.93 -4.26 -6.83
C VAL A 95 -10.72 -5.38 -6.14
N SER A 96 -10.72 -5.42 -4.80
CA SER A 96 -11.45 -6.42 -4.03
C SER A 96 -12.99 -6.29 -4.18
N ALA A 97 -13.48 -5.10 -4.48
CA ALA A 97 -14.90 -4.82 -4.68
C ALA A 97 -15.35 -4.92 -6.14
N ALA A 98 -14.41 -4.90 -7.08
CA ALA A 98 -14.71 -4.91 -8.51
C ALA A 98 -15.11 -6.30 -9.04
N ASP A 99 -15.86 -6.33 -10.11
CA ASP A 99 -16.17 -7.54 -10.89
C ASP A 99 -15.46 -7.54 -12.24
N ALA A 100 -15.02 -6.38 -12.70
CA ALA A 100 -14.27 -6.19 -13.93
C ALA A 100 -13.36 -4.96 -13.82
N ALA A 101 -12.42 -4.83 -14.73
CA ALA A 101 -11.49 -3.70 -14.77
C ALA A 101 -11.47 -3.05 -16.16
N ILE A 102 -11.17 -1.75 -16.19
CA ILE A 102 -10.73 -1.05 -17.38
C ILE A 102 -9.29 -0.60 -17.13
N VAL A 103 -8.37 -1.14 -17.90
CA VAL A 103 -6.97 -0.70 -17.89
C VAL A 103 -6.85 0.50 -18.82
N VAL A 104 -6.62 1.67 -18.24
CA VAL A 104 -6.52 2.94 -18.97
C VAL A 104 -5.07 3.18 -19.35
N VAL A 105 -4.83 3.43 -20.64
CA VAL A 105 -3.50 3.62 -21.22
C VAL A 105 -3.49 4.92 -22.02
N SER A 106 -2.52 5.79 -21.80
CA SER A 106 -2.35 6.99 -22.64
C SER A 106 -1.85 6.60 -24.02
N GLY A 107 -2.54 7.05 -25.06
CA GLY A 107 -2.14 6.84 -26.44
C GLY A 107 -0.81 7.53 -26.80
N LYS A 108 -0.45 8.55 -26.02
CA LYS A 108 0.83 9.27 -26.15
C LYS A 108 1.96 8.59 -25.38
N ALA A 109 1.74 8.25 -24.13
CA ALA A 109 2.77 7.66 -23.25
C ALA A 109 3.00 6.15 -23.52
N GLY A 110 1.98 5.44 -24.05
CA GLY A 110 2.06 4.01 -24.29
C GLY A 110 2.00 3.18 -23.00
N ILE A 111 2.68 2.03 -23.01
CA ILE A 111 2.70 1.09 -21.88
C ILE A 111 3.69 1.55 -20.82
N GLU A 112 3.17 1.96 -19.69
CA GLU A 112 3.93 2.41 -18.53
C GLU A 112 3.96 1.34 -17.43
N VAL A 113 4.79 1.55 -16.39
CA VAL A 113 4.88 0.62 -15.25
C VAL A 113 3.52 0.42 -14.55
N GLY A 114 2.74 1.49 -14.41
CA GLY A 114 1.39 1.40 -13.83
C GLY A 114 0.44 0.55 -14.66
N THR A 115 0.60 0.51 -15.98
CA THR A 115 -0.16 -0.37 -16.87
C THR A 115 0.16 -1.85 -16.60
N ARG A 116 1.45 -2.18 -16.44
CA ARG A 116 1.89 -3.55 -16.11
C ARG A 116 1.38 -4.00 -14.75
N LYS A 117 1.51 -3.14 -13.72
CA LYS A 117 0.98 -3.42 -12.37
C LYS A 117 -0.55 -3.57 -12.36
N ALA A 118 -1.26 -2.75 -13.14
CA ALA A 118 -2.70 -2.89 -13.33
C ALA A 118 -3.06 -4.26 -13.93
N TRP A 119 -2.27 -4.71 -14.89
CA TRP A 119 -2.46 -6.01 -15.49
C TRP A 119 -2.20 -7.16 -14.50
N GLU A 120 -1.10 -7.10 -13.74
CA GLU A 120 -0.77 -8.07 -12.68
C GLU A 120 -1.88 -8.18 -11.63
N LEU A 121 -2.45 -7.04 -11.18
CA LEU A 121 -3.61 -7.03 -10.28
C LEU A 121 -4.83 -7.73 -10.90
N CYS A 122 -5.12 -7.47 -12.19
CA CYS A 122 -6.20 -8.16 -12.87
C CYS A 122 -5.98 -9.68 -12.96
N GLU A 123 -4.75 -10.14 -13.18
CA GLU A 123 -4.42 -11.58 -13.17
C GLU A 123 -4.58 -12.16 -11.74
N GLN A 124 -4.04 -11.51 -10.74
CA GLN A 124 -4.11 -11.94 -9.34
C GLN A 124 -5.54 -12.12 -8.84
N TYR A 125 -6.41 -11.16 -9.17
CA TYR A 125 -7.82 -11.17 -8.76
C TYR A 125 -8.76 -11.81 -9.80
N LYS A 126 -8.19 -12.35 -10.89
CA LYS A 126 -8.94 -12.96 -12.00
C LYS A 126 -10.05 -12.05 -12.51
N LEU A 127 -9.75 -10.77 -12.67
CA LEU A 127 -10.71 -9.80 -13.17
C LEU A 127 -10.77 -9.83 -14.70
N PRO A 128 -11.96 -10.02 -15.27
CA PRO A 128 -12.25 -9.67 -16.66
C PRO A 128 -11.89 -8.22 -16.91
N ARG A 129 -11.33 -7.91 -18.07
CA ARG A 129 -10.84 -6.55 -18.33
C ARG A 129 -11.04 -6.10 -19.76
N MET A 130 -11.08 -4.79 -19.92
CA MET A 130 -10.96 -4.07 -21.18
C MET A 130 -9.78 -3.11 -21.09
N VAL A 131 -9.22 -2.72 -22.24
CA VAL A 131 -8.25 -1.64 -22.32
C VAL A 131 -8.93 -0.44 -22.98
N PHE A 132 -8.71 0.74 -22.42
CA PHE A 132 -9.15 2.00 -23.02
C PHE A 132 -7.95 2.92 -23.27
N VAL A 133 -7.70 3.22 -24.52
CA VAL A 133 -6.59 4.09 -24.94
C VAL A 133 -7.10 5.54 -25.01
N THR A 134 -6.58 6.39 -24.15
CA THR A 134 -6.93 7.83 -24.05
C THR A 134 -6.09 8.69 -24.98
N ASP A 135 -6.28 10.00 -24.92
CA ASP A 135 -5.47 11.04 -25.58
C ASP A 135 -5.50 10.96 -27.11
N MET A 136 -6.56 10.37 -27.71
CA MET A 136 -6.65 10.21 -29.16
C MET A 136 -6.77 11.53 -29.92
N ASP A 137 -7.07 12.62 -29.23
CA ASP A 137 -7.06 14.00 -29.76
C ASP A 137 -5.68 14.62 -29.92
N ILE A 138 -4.65 13.98 -29.36
CA ILE A 138 -3.25 14.42 -29.43
C ILE A 138 -2.60 13.81 -30.68
N ASP A 139 -1.84 14.61 -31.44
CA ASP A 139 -1.20 14.16 -32.69
C ASP A 139 -0.20 13.03 -32.48
N GLU A 140 0.53 13.05 -31.36
CA GLU A 140 1.54 12.05 -31.00
C GLU A 140 0.93 10.72 -30.49
N ALA A 141 -0.38 10.65 -30.25
CA ALA A 141 -1.02 9.43 -29.80
C ALA A 141 -1.07 8.37 -30.88
N SER A 142 -0.57 7.18 -30.58
CA SER A 142 -0.52 6.05 -31.50
C SER A 142 -1.26 4.83 -30.96
N TYR A 143 -2.54 4.72 -31.30
CA TYR A 143 -3.37 3.53 -30.96
C TYR A 143 -2.73 2.23 -31.49
N ARG A 144 -2.21 2.25 -32.72
CA ARG A 144 -1.59 1.07 -33.35
C ARG A 144 -0.38 0.58 -32.53
N GLN A 145 0.49 1.50 -32.10
CA GLN A 145 1.66 1.14 -31.31
C GLN A 145 1.25 0.54 -29.95
N VAL A 146 0.28 1.17 -29.27
CA VAL A 146 -0.23 0.65 -27.99
C VAL A 146 -0.79 -0.78 -28.14
N VAL A 147 -1.55 -1.05 -29.19
CA VAL A 147 -2.09 -2.40 -29.46
C VAL A 147 -0.97 -3.40 -29.73
N GLN A 148 0.04 -3.02 -30.54
CA GLN A 148 1.18 -3.88 -30.83
C GLN A 148 1.98 -4.20 -29.55
N ASP A 149 2.28 -3.20 -28.74
CA ASP A 149 2.99 -3.39 -27.47
C ASP A 149 2.22 -4.29 -26.50
N LEU A 150 0.88 -4.13 -26.42
CA LEU A 150 0.01 -5.00 -25.62
C LEU A 150 0.04 -6.45 -26.16
N GLN A 151 0.00 -6.64 -27.48
CA GLN A 151 0.04 -7.97 -28.09
C GLN A 151 1.40 -8.65 -27.90
N GLU A 152 2.49 -7.90 -27.95
CA GLU A 152 3.83 -8.41 -27.64
C GLU A 152 3.95 -8.89 -26.17
N LEU A 153 3.33 -8.15 -25.24
CA LEU A 153 3.40 -8.46 -23.81
C LEU A 153 2.41 -9.56 -23.39
N TYR A 154 1.20 -9.53 -23.94
CA TYR A 154 0.09 -10.33 -23.41
C TYR A 154 -0.54 -11.29 -24.43
N GLY A 155 -0.03 -11.26 -25.65
CA GLY A 155 -0.38 -12.24 -26.68
C GLY A 155 -1.68 -11.92 -27.43
N LYS A 156 -2.16 -12.94 -28.13
CA LYS A 156 -3.32 -12.87 -29.08
C LYS A 156 -4.64 -12.51 -28.43
N LYS A 157 -4.76 -12.61 -27.09
CA LYS A 157 -6.01 -12.22 -26.39
C LYS A 157 -6.32 -10.72 -26.51
N ILE A 158 -5.35 -9.89 -26.87
CA ILE A 158 -5.55 -8.46 -27.09
C ILE A 158 -6.27 -8.23 -28.42
N ALA A 159 -7.50 -7.77 -28.36
CA ALA A 159 -8.39 -7.70 -29.50
C ALA A 159 -8.98 -6.30 -29.69
N PRO A 160 -8.59 -5.55 -30.73
CA PRO A 160 -9.24 -4.29 -31.07
C PRO A 160 -10.71 -4.47 -31.43
N PHE A 161 -11.62 -3.84 -30.68
CA PHE A 161 -13.05 -3.79 -31.01
C PHE A 161 -13.39 -2.59 -31.87
N HIS A 162 -12.60 -1.52 -31.76
CA HIS A 162 -12.72 -0.32 -32.56
C HIS A 162 -11.36 0.10 -33.09
N LEU A 163 -11.32 0.61 -34.34
CA LEU A 163 -10.14 1.18 -34.96
C LEU A 163 -10.35 2.68 -35.16
N PRO A 164 -9.36 3.55 -34.87
CA PRO A 164 -9.54 4.98 -35.02
C PRO A 164 -9.54 5.41 -36.50
N ILE A 165 -10.36 6.40 -36.82
CA ILE A 165 -10.29 7.15 -38.08
C ILE A 165 -9.62 8.48 -37.80
N ARG A 166 -8.50 8.75 -38.47
CA ARG A 166 -7.77 10.00 -38.39
C ARG A 166 -7.70 10.67 -39.76
N GLU A 167 -7.96 11.96 -39.78
CA GLU A 167 -7.80 12.79 -40.97
C GLU A 167 -7.00 14.04 -40.59
N ASN A 168 -5.95 14.33 -41.33
CA ASN A 168 -5.04 15.46 -41.07
C ASN A 168 -4.55 15.51 -39.61
N GLY A 169 -4.25 14.33 -39.01
CA GLY A 169 -3.83 14.20 -37.63
C GLY A 169 -4.98 14.19 -36.59
N GLN A 170 -6.17 14.62 -36.98
CA GLN A 170 -7.31 14.71 -36.07
C GLN A 170 -8.08 13.39 -35.92
N PHE A 171 -8.49 13.06 -34.71
CA PHE A 171 -9.36 11.92 -34.40
C PHE A 171 -10.83 12.26 -34.74
N VAL A 172 -11.31 11.77 -35.88
CA VAL A 172 -12.60 12.17 -36.46
C VAL A 172 -13.66 11.07 -36.43
N GLY A 173 -13.29 9.82 -36.19
CA GLY A 173 -14.25 8.71 -36.22
C GLY A 173 -13.64 7.39 -35.75
N TYR A 174 -14.42 6.33 -35.90
CA TYR A 174 -13.99 4.99 -35.59
C TYR A 174 -14.64 3.95 -36.52
N VAL A 175 -13.96 2.82 -36.70
CA VAL A 175 -14.49 1.62 -37.34
C VAL A 175 -14.82 0.59 -36.27
N ASN A 176 -16.06 0.13 -36.21
CA ASN A 176 -16.45 -1.01 -35.38
C ASN A 176 -16.04 -2.30 -36.08
N VAL A 177 -15.13 -3.06 -35.50
CA VAL A 177 -14.56 -4.28 -36.07
C VAL A 177 -15.61 -5.38 -36.20
N LEU A 178 -16.46 -5.53 -35.19
CA LEU A 178 -17.51 -6.57 -35.18
C LEU A 178 -18.57 -6.33 -36.24
N GLN A 179 -19.02 -5.10 -36.41
CA GLN A 179 -20.07 -4.73 -37.36
C GLN A 179 -19.51 -4.35 -38.74
N GLN A 180 -18.21 -4.20 -38.89
CA GLN A 180 -17.54 -3.72 -40.10
C GLN A 180 -18.13 -2.39 -40.63
N ARG A 181 -18.47 -1.48 -39.70
CA ARG A 181 -19.11 -0.19 -39.99
C ARG A 181 -18.28 0.93 -39.45
N ALA A 182 -18.11 1.97 -40.22
CA ALA A 182 -17.45 3.19 -39.81
C ALA A 182 -18.43 4.27 -39.40
N LYS A 183 -18.05 5.07 -38.42
CA LYS A 183 -18.81 6.20 -37.92
C LYS A 183 -17.88 7.41 -37.74
N ARG A 184 -18.43 8.61 -37.97
CA ARG A 184 -17.71 9.87 -37.84
C ARG A 184 -18.48 10.84 -36.95
N TRP A 185 -17.79 11.65 -36.17
CA TRP A 185 -18.40 12.75 -35.41
C TRP A 185 -18.50 14.00 -36.30
N LYS A 186 -19.67 14.63 -36.32
CA LYS A 186 -19.87 15.95 -36.89
C LYS A 186 -19.37 17.05 -35.94
N GLU A 187 -19.25 18.26 -36.42
CA GLU A 187 -18.87 19.42 -35.60
C GLU A 187 -19.83 19.68 -34.43
N ASN A 188 -21.13 19.36 -34.62
CA ASN A 188 -22.15 19.46 -33.56
C ASN A 188 -22.16 18.29 -32.56
N GLY A 189 -21.22 17.34 -32.67
CA GLY A 189 -21.13 16.15 -31.81
C GLY A 189 -22.00 14.98 -32.23
N GLU A 190 -22.90 15.12 -33.19
CA GLU A 190 -23.66 14.02 -33.74
C GLU A 190 -22.79 13.01 -34.48
N VAL A 191 -23.25 11.76 -34.53
CA VAL A 191 -22.54 10.66 -35.20
C VAL A 191 -23.23 10.32 -36.51
N GLU A 192 -22.45 10.27 -37.60
CA GLU A 192 -22.92 9.81 -38.90
C GLU A 192 -22.19 8.57 -39.37
N LYS A 193 -22.89 7.77 -40.21
CA LYS A 193 -22.25 6.63 -40.89
C LYS A 193 -21.35 7.15 -42.01
N THR A 194 -20.17 6.51 -42.15
CA THR A 194 -19.22 6.79 -43.21
C THR A 194 -18.68 5.49 -43.78
N ASP A 195 -18.02 5.57 -44.93
CA ASP A 195 -17.33 4.42 -45.49
C ASP A 195 -16.05 4.10 -44.68
N VAL A 196 -15.69 2.82 -44.64
CA VAL A 196 -14.45 2.39 -44.04
C VAL A 196 -13.28 2.92 -44.87
N PRO A 197 -12.36 3.72 -44.29
CA PRO A 197 -11.22 4.23 -45.01
C PRO A 197 -10.35 3.10 -45.60
N ASP A 198 -9.85 3.30 -46.80
CA ASP A 198 -9.05 2.28 -47.50
C ASP A 198 -7.83 1.81 -46.67
N TYR A 199 -7.17 2.73 -45.97
CA TYR A 199 -6.01 2.42 -45.13
C TYR A 199 -6.38 1.56 -43.90
N SER A 200 -7.68 1.48 -43.54
CA SER A 200 -8.16 0.66 -42.41
C SER A 200 -8.65 -0.72 -42.83
N LYS A 201 -8.92 -0.96 -44.13
CA LYS A 201 -9.59 -2.19 -44.61
C LYS A 201 -8.78 -3.46 -44.32
N GLU A 202 -7.48 -3.44 -44.55
CA GLU A 202 -6.60 -4.58 -44.31
C GLU A 202 -6.57 -4.94 -42.81
N ASN A 203 -6.33 -3.93 -41.95
CA ASN A 203 -6.28 -4.13 -40.51
C ASN A 203 -7.65 -4.55 -39.94
N LEU A 204 -8.74 -4.00 -40.48
CA LEU A 204 -10.12 -4.42 -40.14
C LEU A 204 -10.31 -5.91 -40.44
N GLY A 205 -9.87 -6.40 -41.60
CA GLY A 205 -9.93 -7.83 -41.96
C GLY A 205 -9.18 -8.71 -40.97
N ILE A 206 -7.93 -8.35 -40.67
CA ILE A 206 -7.10 -9.10 -39.70
C ILE A 206 -7.74 -9.15 -38.31
N CYS A 207 -8.18 -7.99 -37.79
CA CYS A 207 -8.81 -7.94 -36.47
C CYS A 207 -10.13 -8.70 -36.44
N ARG A 208 -10.93 -8.63 -37.51
CA ARG A 208 -12.19 -9.35 -37.61
C ARG A 208 -11.98 -10.87 -37.62
N GLU A 209 -11.03 -11.36 -38.41
CA GLU A 209 -10.69 -12.76 -38.49
C GLU A 209 -10.27 -13.32 -37.13
N ALA A 210 -9.36 -12.64 -36.44
CA ALA A 210 -8.92 -13.03 -35.10
C ALA A 210 -10.08 -13.10 -34.08
N LEU A 211 -11.04 -12.18 -34.16
CA LEU A 211 -12.24 -12.21 -33.31
C LEU A 211 -13.17 -13.36 -33.68
N MET A 212 -13.31 -13.71 -34.97
CA MET A 212 -14.14 -14.85 -35.39
C MET A 212 -13.53 -16.19 -35.01
N GLU A 213 -12.20 -16.30 -35.07
CA GLU A 213 -11.47 -17.48 -34.52
C GLU A 213 -11.78 -17.65 -33.02
N ALA A 214 -11.67 -16.57 -32.23
CA ALA A 214 -11.97 -16.62 -30.81
C ALA A 214 -13.45 -16.97 -30.52
N VAL A 215 -14.39 -16.52 -31.35
CA VAL A 215 -15.81 -16.94 -31.26
C VAL A 215 -15.93 -18.44 -31.57
N ALA A 216 -15.28 -18.92 -32.60
CA ALA A 216 -15.31 -20.33 -33.00
C ALA A 216 -14.77 -21.25 -31.89
N GLU A 217 -13.73 -20.84 -31.16
CA GLU A 217 -13.13 -21.62 -30.07
C GLU A 217 -14.05 -21.80 -28.85
N THR A 218 -15.19 -21.10 -28.76
CA THR A 218 -16.11 -21.19 -27.62
C THR A 218 -16.91 -22.50 -27.56
N SER A 219 -17.11 -23.21 -28.69
CA SER A 219 -17.74 -24.50 -28.71
C SER A 219 -17.32 -25.33 -29.94
N GLU A 220 -17.42 -26.68 -29.86
CA GLU A 220 -17.20 -27.58 -31.01
C GLU A 220 -18.13 -27.26 -32.19
N GLU A 221 -19.40 -26.95 -31.91
CA GLU A 221 -20.38 -26.57 -32.92
C GLU A 221 -19.94 -25.31 -33.68
N PHE A 222 -19.46 -24.27 -32.94
CA PHE A 222 -18.99 -23.03 -33.57
C PHE A 222 -17.71 -23.26 -34.37
N MET A 223 -16.84 -24.13 -33.89
CA MET A 223 -15.60 -24.48 -34.59
C MET A 223 -15.89 -25.19 -35.93
N ASP A 224 -16.81 -26.15 -35.93
CA ASP A 224 -17.26 -26.85 -37.16
C ASP A 224 -17.88 -25.91 -38.19
N ARG A 225 -18.74 -25.00 -37.75
CA ARG A 225 -19.35 -23.97 -38.59
C ARG A 225 -18.33 -23.00 -39.19
N TYR A 226 -17.37 -22.57 -38.38
CA TYR A 226 -16.31 -21.68 -38.83
C TYR A 226 -15.46 -22.30 -39.93
N PHE A 227 -15.03 -23.54 -39.73
CA PHE A 227 -14.30 -24.29 -40.76
C PHE A 227 -15.15 -24.65 -41.97
N GLY A 228 -16.45 -24.77 -41.77
CA GLY A 228 -17.43 -24.93 -42.85
C GLY A 228 -17.71 -23.66 -43.67
N GLY A 229 -17.16 -22.51 -43.22
CA GLY A 229 -17.39 -21.22 -43.89
C GLY A 229 -18.75 -20.61 -43.59
N GLU A 230 -19.45 -21.04 -42.54
CA GLU A 230 -20.72 -20.47 -42.13
C GLU A 230 -20.51 -19.18 -41.31
N GLU A 231 -21.35 -18.16 -41.61
CA GLU A 231 -21.31 -16.91 -40.86
C GLU A 231 -22.07 -17.04 -39.53
N PHE A 232 -21.54 -16.39 -38.48
CA PHE A 232 -22.22 -16.24 -37.20
C PHE A 232 -23.12 -15.02 -37.20
N SER A 233 -24.29 -15.12 -36.55
CA SER A 233 -25.15 -13.98 -36.31
C SER A 233 -24.53 -13.00 -35.30
N GLU A 234 -24.95 -11.72 -35.34
CA GLU A 234 -24.47 -10.69 -34.37
C GLU A 234 -24.74 -11.10 -32.91
N ASP A 235 -25.84 -11.85 -32.64
CA ASP A 235 -26.18 -12.31 -31.28
C ASP A 235 -25.27 -13.45 -30.82
N GLU A 236 -24.96 -14.41 -31.68
CA GLU A 236 -24.02 -15.50 -31.40
C GLU A 236 -22.62 -14.93 -31.11
N ILE A 237 -22.13 -14.01 -31.93
CA ILE A 237 -20.86 -13.32 -31.72
C ILE A 237 -20.86 -12.62 -30.37
N ARG A 238 -21.94 -11.89 -30.05
CA ARG A 238 -22.05 -11.15 -28.80
C ARG A 238 -22.02 -12.08 -27.58
N GLN A 239 -22.74 -13.16 -27.60
CA GLN A 239 -22.77 -14.15 -26.53
C GLN A 239 -21.43 -14.84 -26.33
N ALA A 240 -20.79 -15.28 -27.42
CA ALA A 240 -19.47 -15.89 -27.38
C ALA A 240 -18.42 -14.92 -26.83
N LEU A 241 -18.40 -13.69 -27.30
CA LEU A 241 -17.46 -12.68 -26.79
C LEU A 241 -17.70 -12.31 -25.32
N ARG A 242 -18.94 -12.35 -24.83
CA ARG A 242 -19.22 -12.20 -23.39
C ARG A 242 -18.55 -13.29 -22.56
N VAL A 243 -18.59 -14.53 -23.01
CA VAL A 243 -17.93 -15.65 -22.35
C VAL A 243 -16.40 -15.44 -22.39
N ASN A 244 -15.85 -15.18 -23.57
CA ASN A 244 -14.43 -14.97 -23.76
C ASN A 244 -13.88 -13.79 -22.91
N VAL A 245 -14.61 -12.69 -22.81
CA VAL A 245 -14.22 -11.54 -21.98
C VAL A 245 -14.32 -11.88 -20.50
N ALA A 246 -15.39 -12.58 -20.08
CA ALA A 246 -15.55 -13.00 -18.69
C ALA A 246 -14.47 -13.97 -18.22
N GLU A 247 -13.97 -14.83 -19.09
CA GLU A 247 -12.89 -15.79 -18.85
C GLU A 247 -11.50 -15.17 -19.03
N GLY A 248 -11.41 -13.99 -19.63
CA GLY A 248 -10.15 -13.29 -19.92
C GLY A 248 -9.35 -13.86 -21.11
N SER A 249 -9.98 -14.71 -21.94
CA SER A 249 -9.41 -15.21 -23.19
C SER A 249 -9.40 -14.15 -24.30
N ILE A 250 -10.30 -13.17 -24.23
CA ILE A 250 -10.31 -11.97 -25.06
C ILE A 250 -10.29 -10.73 -24.16
N VAL A 251 -9.43 -9.78 -24.51
CA VAL A 251 -9.35 -8.46 -23.88
C VAL A 251 -9.66 -7.40 -24.94
N PRO A 252 -10.87 -6.82 -24.91
CA PRO A 252 -11.25 -5.74 -25.83
C PRO A 252 -10.36 -4.52 -25.68
N VAL A 253 -9.91 -3.95 -26.80
CA VAL A 253 -9.21 -2.66 -26.81
C VAL A 253 -10.10 -1.64 -27.52
N LEU A 254 -10.41 -0.57 -26.77
CA LEU A 254 -11.17 0.56 -27.22
C LEU A 254 -10.29 1.82 -27.14
N MET A 255 -10.74 2.94 -27.67
CA MET A 255 -10.02 4.19 -27.60
C MET A 255 -10.97 5.40 -27.65
N GLY A 256 -10.46 6.52 -27.19
CA GLY A 256 -11.19 7.77 -27.21
C GLY A 256 -10.39 9.00 -26.79
N SER A 257 -11.08 10.13 -26.78
CA SER A 257 -10.63 11.38 -26.18
C SER A 257 -11.56 11.75 -25.04
N ASN A 258 -11.00 11.83 -23.83
CA ASN A 258 -11.76 12.23 -22.64
C ASN A 258 -12.19 13.70 -22.76
N ILE A 259 -11.31 14.57 -23.27
CA ILE A 259 -11.55 16.02 -23.39
C ILE A 259 -12.68 16.31 -24.40
N LEU A 260 -12.71 15.59 -25.52
CA LEU A 260 -13.72 15.74 -26.55
C LEU A 260 -14.96 14.86 -26.32
N ALA A 261 -14.99 14.06 -25.26
CA ALA A 261 -16.00 13.03 -24.98
C ALA A 261 -16.27 12.08 -26.18
N ARG A 262 -15.25 11.85 -27.03
CA ARG A 262 -15.33 10.97 -28.21
C ARG A 262 -14.88 9.55 -27.85
N GLY A 263 -15.60 8.53 -28.34
CA GLY A 263 -15.34 7.12 -28.00
C GLY A 263 -15.94 6.68 -26.65
N ILE A 264 -16.44 7.59 -25.84
CA ILE A 264 -16.99 7.30 -24.51
C ILE A 264 -18.36 6.59 -24.59
N TYR A 265 -19.19 6.99 -25.56
CA TYR A 265 -20.46 6.30 -25.84
C TYR A 265 -20.25 4.81 -26.12
N THR A 266 -19.30 4.48 -26.98
CA THR A 266 -18.98 3.09 -27.33
C THR A 266 -18.44 2.33 -26.13
N LEU A 267 -17.61 2.97 -25.29
CA LEU A 267 -17.13 2.38 -24.04
C LEU A 267 -18.29 2.03 -23.10
N LEU A 268 -19.22 2.93 -22.83
CA LEU A 268 -20.38 2.68 -21.96
C LEU A 268 -21.25 1.54 -22.50
N VAL A 269 -21.49 1.51 -23.81
CA VAL A 269 -22.24 0.43 -24.47
C VAL A 269 -21.51 -0.90 -24.32
N ASP A 270 -20.20 -0.94 -24.54
CA ASP A 270 -19.42 -2.17 -24.49
C ASP A 270 -19.19 -2.68 -23.05
N ILE A 271 -19.14 -1.80 -22.06
CA ILE A 271 -19.19 -2.18 -20.63
C ILE A 271 -20.47 -2.98 -20.35
N VAL A 272 -21.63 -2.48 -20.75
CA VAL A 272 -22.91 -3.15 -20.51
C VAL A 272 -23.00 -4.46 -21.29
N LYS A 273 -22.49 -4.49 -22.53
CA LYS A 273 -22.57 -5.65 -23.42
C LYS A 273 -21.62 -6.79 -23.05
N TYR A 274 -20.39 -6.49 -22.67
CA TYR A 274 -19.33 -7.50 -22.61
C TYR A 274 -18.76 -7.73 -21.20
N LEU A 275 -18.74 -6.73 -20.30
CA LEU A 275 -18.30 -6.97 -18.94
C LEU A 275 -19.36 -7.72 -18.13
N PRO A 276 -18.95 -8.65 -17.26
CA PRO A 276 -19.89 -9.46 -16.49
C PRO A 276 -20.65 -8.64 -15.45
N SER A 277 -21.89 -9.03 -15.19
CA SER A 277 -22.61 -8.67 -13.96
C SER A 277 -22.11 -9.50 -12.79
N PRO A 278 -22.33 -9.07 -11.53
CA PRO A 278 -21.93 -9.84 -10.36
C PRO A 278 -22.46 -11.27 -10.35
N GLU A 279 -23.66 -11.52 -10.86
CA GLU A 279 -24.24 -12.88 -10.95
C GLU A 279 -23.41 -13.88 -11.77
N LYS A 280 -22.52 -13.39 -12.64
CA LYS A 280 -21.58 -14.20 -13.43
C LYS A 280 -20.23 -14.38 -12.73
N ARG A 281 -20.12 -13.91 -11.51
CA ARG A 281 -18.93 -14.03 -10.68
C ARG A 281 -19.19 -14.97 -9.51
N THR A 282 -18.19 -15.73 -9.13
CA THR A 282 -18.25 -16.56 -7.93
C THR A 282 -17.84 -15.75 -6.71
N CYS A 283 -18.54 -15.96 -5.59
CA CYS A 283 -18.21 -15.37 -4.32
C CYS A 283 -18.37 -16.41 -3.22
N THR A 284 -17.25 -16.82 -2.63
CA THR A 284 -17.22 -17.85 -1.59
C THR A 284 -16.73 -17.30 -0.27
N GLY A 285 -17.33 -17.75 0.81
CA GLY A 285 -16.90 -17.51 2.18
C GLY A 285 -16.88 -18.83 2.97
N ILE A 286 -16.62 -18.73 4.24
CA ILE A 286 -16.66 -19.86 5.19
C ILE A 286 -17.72 -19.56 6.24
N ASN A 287 -18.61 -20.50 6.48
CA ASN A 287 -19.53 -20.42 7.60
C ASN A 287 -18.75 -20.65 8.91
N ALA A 288 -18.69 -19.64 9.76
CA ALA A 288 -17.89 -19.69 11.01
C ALA A 288 -18.39 -20.70 12.04
N LYS A 289 -19.65 -21.20 11.93
CA LYS A 289 -20.20 -22.22 12.84
C LYS A 289 -19.93 -23.63 12.35
N THR A 290 -20.13 -23.89 11.05
CA THR A 290 -19.98 -25.24 10.47
C THR A 290 -18.62 -25.49 9.86
N ASN A 291 -17.82 -24.43 9.65
CA ASN A 291 -16.55 -24.46 8.93
C ASN A 291 -16.64 -24.97 7.49
N GLU A 292 -17.84 -24.88 6.90
CA GLU A 292 -18.12 -25.29 5.52
C GLU A 292 -18.03 -24.10 4.58
N VAL A 293 -17.70 -24.37 3.31
CA VAL A 293 -17.70 -23.38 2.25
C VAL A 293 -19.13 -22.87 2.01
N TYR A 294 -19.30 -21.56 2.01
CA TYR A 294 -20.54 -20.89 1.70
C TYR A 294 -20.44 -20.17 0.34
N ASN A 295 -21.21 -20.62 -0.62
CA ASN A 295 -21.28 -20.01 -1.95
C ASN A 295 -22.32 -18.89 -1.93
N ALA A 296 -21.88 -17.67 -1.74
CA ALA A 296 -22.74 -16.47 -1.76
C ALA A 296 -23.17 -16.14 -3.19
N ASP A 297 -22.23 -16.12 -4.12
CA ASP A 297 -22.37 -15.96 -5.58
C ASP A 297 -23.27 -14.79 -5.99
N TYR A 298 -23.33 -13.76 -5.16
CA TYR A 298 -24.19 -12.59 -5.33
C TYR A 298 -25.68 -12.92 -5.54
N ASP A 299 -26.13 -14.03 -4.94
CA ASP A 299 -27.51 -14.47 -5.01
C ASP A 299 -28.38 -13.71 -4.01
N PHE A 300 -29.33 -12.92 -4.52
CA PHE A 300 -30.23 -12.11 -3.71
C PHE A 300 -31.27 -12.94 -2.91
N ALA A 301 -31.47 -14.21 -3.23
CA ALA A 301 -32.38 -15.11 -2.50
C ALA A 301 -31.74 -15.72 -1.23
N LYS A 302 -30.42 -15.67 -1.10
CA LYS A 302 -29.67 -16.22 0.05
C LYS A 302 -29.72 -15.30 1.26
N ALA A 303 -29.22 -15.80 2.40
CA ALA A 303 -29.08 -15.02 3.62
C ALA A 303 -28.17 -13.80 3.37
N LYS A 304 -28.49 -12.69 4.02
CA LYS A 304 -27.79 -11.41 3.85
C LYS A 304 -26.33 -11.52 4.29
N SER A 305 -25.44 -11.03 3.45
CA SER A 305 -24.05 -10.85 3.80
C SER A 305 -23.41 -9.73 2.97
N ALA A 306 -22.40 -9.10 3.53
CA ALA A 306 -21.65 -8.03 2.88
C ALA A 306 -20.20 -8.04 3.31
N TYR A 307 -19.33 -7.50 2.50
CA TYR A 307 -17.91 -7.30 2.76
C TYR A 307 -17.59 -5.82 2.79
N ILE A 308 -16.88 -5.36 3.83
CA ILE A 308 -16.42 -3.98 3.94
C ILE A 308 -15.08 -3.87 3.23
N TRP A 309 -15.10 -3.22 2.09
CA TRP A 309 -13.88 -3.09 1.28
C TRP A 309 -13.14 -1.77 1.50
N LYS A 310 -13.81 -0.72 2.07
CA LYS A 310 -13.20 0.57 2.35
C LYS A 310 -13.89 1.29 3.50
N THR A 311 -13.12 2.08 4.26
CA THR A 311 -13.65 3.01 5.28
C THR A 311 -13.29 4.44 4.88
N ILE A 312 -14.24 5.36 5.00
CA ILE A 312 -14.05 6.80 4.79
C ILE A 312 -14.37 7.52 6.11
N ALA A 313 -13.42 8.29 6.63
CA ALA A 313 -13.64 9.13 7.78
C ALA A 313 -14.35 10.43 7.38
N ASP A 314 -15.50 10.70 8.00
CA ASP A 314 -16.29 11.90 7.76
C ASP A 314 -16.32 12.77 9.04
N PRO A 315 -16.00 14.05 8.97
CA PRO A 315 -15.94 14.93 10.14
C PRO A 315 -17.27 15.09 10.88
N PHE A 316 -18.41 14.94 10.18
CA PHE A 316 -19.75 15.16 10.72
C PHE A 316 -20.45 13.87 11.12
N ILE A 317 -20.34 12.85 10.30
CA ILE A 317 -21.01 11.55 10.48
C ILE A 317 -20.14 10.59 11.30
N GLY A 318 -18.83 10.79 11.30
CA GLY A 318 -17.81 9.97 11.91
C GLY A 318 -17.15 9.03 10.90
N LYS A 319 -17.88 8.04 10.36
CA LYS A 319 -17.37 7.18 9.30
C LYS A 319 -18.47 6.63 8.41
N TYR A 320 -18.09 6.35 7.16
CA TYR A 320 -18.79 5.49 6.23
C TYR A 320 -17.99 4.21 6.04
N SER A 321 -18.65 3.06 6.11
CA SER A 321 -18.11 1.77 5.71
C SER A 321 -18.68 1.43 4.34
N LEU A 322 -17.83 1.46 3.30
CA LEU A 322 -18.20 1.08 1.95
C LEU A 322 -18.25 -0.44 1.87
N ILE A 323 -19.36 -0.94 1.40
CA ILE A 323 -19.64 -2.37 1.33
C ILE A 323 -19.95 -2.82 -0.09
N LYS A 324 -19.65 -4.10 -0.34
CA LYS A 324 -20.27 -4.86 -1.43
C LYS A 324 -21.20 -5.89 -0.84
N VAL A 325 -22.43 -5.96 -1.31
CA VAL A 325 -23.40 -6.97 -0.85
C VAL A 325 -23.06 -8.28 -1.54
N ASN A 326 -22.70 -9.31 -0.77
CA ASN A 326 -22.24 -10.60 -1.32
C ASN A 326 -23.40 -11.58 -1.52
N SER A 327 -24.45 -11.50 -0.69
CA SER A 327 -25.68 -12.29 -0.83
C SER A 327 -26.87 -11.59 -0.18
N GLY A 328 -28.07 -11.92 -0.62
CA GLY A 328 -29.32 -11.39 -0.08
C GLY A 328 -29.62 -9.96 -0.52
N VAL A 329 -30.51 -9.32 0.20
CA VAL A 329 -30.90 -7.91 0.03
C VAL A 329 -30.76 -7.20 1.37
N LEU A 330 -29.90 -6.21 1.43
CA LEU A 330 -29.71 -5.35 2.62
C LEU A 330 -30.78 -4.26 2.63
N LYS A 331 -31.39 -4.05 3.80
CA LYS A 331 -32.42 -3.03 4.01
C LYS A 331 -32.08 -2.13 5.18
N THR A 332 -32.68 -0.95 5.20
CA THR A 332 -32.64 -0.06 6.36
C THR A 332 -33.18 -0.79 7.59
N ASP A 333 -32.58 -0.53 8.75
CA ASP A 333 -32.86 -1.17 10.07
C ASP A 333 -32.50 -2.66 10.19
N ASP A 334 -31.84 -3.25 9.20
CA ASP A 334 -31.27 -4.59 9.36
C ASP A 334 -30.26 -4.63 10.50
N ILE A 335 -30.21 -5.78 11.18
CA ILE A 335 -29.14 -6.07 12.16
C ILE A 335 -28.21 -7.08 11.52
N LEU A 336 -26.95 -6.71 11.38
CA LEU A 336 -25.88 -7.55 10.87
C LEU A 336 -24.94 -7.94 12.00
N PHE A 337 -24.27 -9.03 11.84
CA PHE A 337 -23.30 -9.54 12.80
C PHE A 337 -21.90 -9.49 12.19
N ASN A 338 -20.98 -8.83 12.89
CA ASN A 338 -19.56 -8.81 12.54
C ASN A 338 -18.86 -9.95 13.27
N GLN A 339 -18.61 -11.04 12.57
CA GLN A 339 -17.98 -12.23 13.15
C GLN A 339 -16.53 -11.98 13.61
N HIS A 340 -15.79 -11.08 12.98
CA HIS A 340 -14.41 -10.76 13.35
C HIS A 340 -14.29 -10.02 14.68
N LYS A 341 -15.33 -9.26 15.04
CA LYS A 341 -15.37 -8.43 16.27
C LYS A 341 -16.33 -8.97 17.32
N ASP A 342 -17.12 -10.01 16.99
CA ASP A 342 -18.18 -10.55 17.84
C ASP A 342 -19.21 -9.48 18.28
N VAL A 343 -19.63 -8.63 17.35
CA VAL A 343 -20.51 -7.48 17.62
C VAL A 343 -21.68 -7.45 16.65
N GLU A 344 -22.87 -7.11 17.15
CA GLU A 344 -24.01 -6.77 16.31
C GLU A 344 -23.93 -5.32 15.85
N GLU A 345 -24.10 -5.11 14.56
CA GLU A 345 -24.08 -3.80 13.90
C GLU A 345 -25.48 -3.48 13.36
N LYS A 346 -26.08 -2.42 13.85
CA LYS A 346 -27.37 -1.96 13.32
C LYS A 346 -27.14 -1.11 12.07
N VAL A 347 -27.78 -1.51 10.99
CA VAL A 347 -27.84 -0.74 9.74
C VAL A 347 -28.87 0.39 9.93
N GLY A 348 -28.39 1.59 10.19
CA GLY A 348 -29.27 2.76 10.29
C GLY A 348 -29.81 3.18 8.92
N LYS A 349 -28.96 3.82 8.14
CA LYS A 349 -29.26 4.27 6.78
C LYS A 349 -28.29 3.65 5.79
N LEU A 350 -28.83 3.33 4.60
CA LEU A 350 -28.06 2.85 3.46
C LEU A 350 -27.83 4.00 2.49
N TYR A 351 -26.64 4.03 1.91
CA TYR A 351 -26.28 5.06 0.95
C TYR A 351 -25.62 4.44 -0.30
N VAL A 352 -25.76 5.15 -1.40
CA VAL A 352 -24.91 5.01 -2.59
C VAL A 352 -24.06 6.26 -2.65
N MET A 353 -22.74 6.11 -2.73
CA MET A 353 -21.82 7.23 -2.81
C MET A 353 -21.69 7.70 -4.25
N ARG A 354 -21.76 9.02 -4.46
CA ARG A 354 -21.38 9.68 -5.72
C ARG A 354 -20.22 10.65 -5.41
N GLY A 355 -19.00 10.18 -5.52
CA GLY A 355 -17.87 10.89 -4.94
C GLY A 355 -18.10 11.16 -3.45
N ASN A 356 -18.12 12.42 -3.03
CA ASN A 356 -18.37 12.81 -1.63
C ASN A 356 -19.87 12.95 -1.27
N LYS A 357 -20.79 12.72 -2.21
CA LYS A 357 -22.23 12.91 -1.98
C LYS A 357 -22.92 11.59 -1.68
N PRO A 358 -23.37 11.35 -0.43
CA PRO A 358 -24.17 10.18 -0.10
C PRO A 358 -25.62 10.38 -0.56
N GLU A 359 -26.14 9.44 -1.35
CA GLU A 359 -27.55 9.37 -1.71
C GLU A 359 -28.22 8.25 -0.92
N GLU A 360 -29.21 8.56 -0.09
CA GLU A 360 -29.93 7.58 0.72
C GLU A 360 -30.76 6.64 -0.15
N VAL A 361 -30.67 5.34 0.13
CA VAL A 361 -31.44 4.28 -0.52
C VAL A 361 -32.09 3.40 0.52
N LYS A 362 -33.20 2.73 0.16
CA LYS A 362 -33.95 1.87 1.10
C LYS A 362 -33.38 0.46 1.16
N GLU A 363 -32.83 -0.04 0.07
CA GLU A 363 -32.26 -1.37 -0.03
C GLU A 363 -31.13 -1.43 -1.05
N LEU A 364 -30.26 -2.44 -0.90
CA LEU A 364 -29.16 -2.80 -1.81
C LEU A 364 -29.22 -4.29 -2.07
N HIS A 365 -29.27 -4.67 -3.35
CA HIS A 365 -29.24 -6.06 -3.78
C HIS A 365 -27.82 -6.65 -3.76
N ALA A 366 -27.74 -7.97 -3.68
CA ALA A 366 -26.49 -8.70 -3.87
C ALA A 366 -25.76 -8.24 -5.14
N GLY A 367 -24.48 -8.04 -5.06
CA GLY A 367 -23.63 -7.52 -6.12
C GLY A 367 -23.50 -5.99 -6.12
N ASP A 368 -24.38 -5.24 -5.45
CA ASP A 368 -24.29 -3.78 -5.44
C ASP A 368 -23.26 -3.25 -4.43
N ILE A 369 -22.73 -2.07 -4.73
CA ILE A 369 -21.82 -1.31 -3.86
C ILE A 369 -22.62 -0.18 -3.22
N GLY A 370 -22.51 -0.09 -1.91
CA GLY A 370 -23.10 0.99 -1.12
C GLY A 370 -22.26 1.36 0.09
N ALA A 371 -22.83 2.14 0.99
CA ALA A 371 -22.18 2.58 2.20
C ALA A 371 -23.12 2.51 3.42
N LEU A 372 -22.56 2.12 4.55
CA LEU A 372 -23.21 2.12 5.85
C LEU A 372 -22.58 3.20 6.72
N ALA A 373 -23.42 4.02 7.34
CA ALA A 373 -22.94 5.06 8.26
C ALA A 373 -22.94 4.56 9.71
N LYS A 374 -21.97 5.03 10.49
CA LYS A 374 -21.95 4.90 11.97
C LYS A 374 -21.91 3.46 12.50
N LEU A 375 -21.35 2.51 11.77
CA LEU A 375 -21.09 1.19 12.35
C LEU A 375 -20.10 1.32 13.52
N SER A 376 -20.40 0.66 14.66
CA SER A 376 -19.69 0.88 15.92
C SER A 376 -18.30 0.26 15.94
N GLY A 377 -18.17 -1.00 15.53
CA GLY A 377 -16.95 -1.78 15.61
C GLY A 377 -16.34 -2.17 14.25
N ALA A 378 -17.09 -2.08 13.18
CA ALA A 378 -16.69 -2.57 11.88
C ALA A 378 -15.55 -1.74 11.25
N THR A 379 -14.59 -2.43 10.63
CA THR A 379 -13.43 -1.88 9.94
C THR A 379 -13.28 -2.47 8.54
N THR A 380 -12.46 -1.86 7.71
CA THR A 380 -12.13 -2.40 6.38
C THR A 380 -11.64 -3.85 6.48
N THR A 381 -12.04 -4.68 5.53
CA THR A 381 -11.85 -6.14 5.45
C THR A 381 -12.74 -6.98 6.39
N ASP A 382 -13.63 -6.39 7.15
CA ASP A 382 -14.57 -7.16 7.97
C ASP A 382 -15.75 -7.71 7.12
N SER A 383 -16.21 -8.89 7.52
CA SER A 383 -17.40 -9.55 6.96
C SER A 383 -18.62 -9.29 7.83
N LEU A 384 -19.72 -8.90 7.21
CA LEU A 384 -21.01 -8.70 7.86
C LEU A 384 -21.99 -9.76 7.35
N SER A 385 -22.75 -10.40 8.24
CA SER A 385 -23.71 -11.43 7.90
C SER A 385 -24.84 -11.50 8.94
N THR A 386 -25.70 -12.50 8.86
CA THR A 386 -26.68 -12.74 9.91
C THR A 386 -26.05 -13.58 11.02
N LYS A 387 -26.45 -13.37 12.28
CA LYS A 387 -25.98 -14.15 13.44
C LYS A 387 -26.31 -15.63 13.33
N THR A 388 -27.41 -15.96 12.65
CA THR A 388 -27.82 -17.34 12.38
C THR A 388 -26.95 -18.02 11.33
N ASN A 389 -26.42 -17.27 10.39
CA ASN A 389 -25.56 -17.74 9.31
C ASN A 389 -24.30 -16.84 9.22
N PRO A 390 -23.36 -16.98 10.15
CA PRO A 390 -22.17 -16.13 10.20
C PRO A 390 -21.17 -16.54 9.12
N ILE A 391 -20.92 -15.63 8.19
CA ILE A 391 -20.02 -15.86 7.04
C ILE A 391 -18.77 -15.01 7.19
N LEU A 392 -17.64 -15.63 6.95
CA LEU A 392 -16.33 -15.01 6.84
C LEU A 392 -15.85 -15.03 5.39
N TYR A 393 -15.62 -13.87 4.81
CA TYR A 393 -14.98 -13.72 3.50
C TYR A 393 -13.47 -13.60 3.66
N ILE A 394 -12.73 -14.01 2.63
CA ILE A 394 -11.27 -13.87 2.61
C ILE A 394 -10.94 -12.37 2.67
N ARG A 395 -10.11 -12.01 3.64
CA ARG A 395 -9.65 -10.63 3.79
C ARG A 395 -8.72 -10.25 2.65
N THR A 396 -8.95 -9.08 2.08
CA THR A 396 -8.04 -8.50 1.10
C THR A 396 -6.67 -8.27 1.72
N THR A 397 -5.62 -8.73 1.05
CA THR A 397 -4.26 -8.44 1.47
C THR A 397 -3.90 -7.03 1.01
N ILE A 398 -3.63 -6.18 1.99
CA ILE A 398 -3.19 -4.80 1.75
C ILE A 398 -1.68 -4.73 1.93
N SER A 399 -1.00 -4.03 1.05
CA SER A 399 0.45 -3.84 1.09
C SER A 399 0.91 -3.25 2.43
N THR A 400 1.99 -3.81 2.98
CA THR A 400 2.58 -3.29 4.22
C THR A 400 3.46 -2.08 3.94
N PRO A 401 3.37 -1.02 4.77
CA PRO A 401 4.21 0.15 4.59
C PRO A 401 5.68 -0.16 4.88
N TYR A 402 6.58 0.33 4.03
CA TYR A 402 8.03 0.05 4.11
C TYR A 402 8.89 1.32 4.21
N THR A 403 8.32 2.50 4.03
CA THR A 403 9.01 3.77 4.21
C THR A 403 8.58 4.40 5.52
N CYS A 404 9.51 4.97 6.29
CA CYS A 404 9.16 5.66 7.52
C CYS A 404 9.87 6.99 7.68
N LYS A 405 9.22 7.91 8.40
CA LYS A 405 9.80 9.15 8.91
C LYS A 405 9.49 9.29 10.39
N ARG A 406 10.42 9.87 11.13
CA ARG A 406 10.15 10.32 12.48
C ARG A 406 9.26 11.55 12.41
N TYR A 407 8.23 11.61 13.24
CA TYR A 407 7.42 12.81 13.36
C TYR A 407 7.50 13.40 14.77
N LYS A 408 7.26 14.69 14.85
CA LYS A 408 7.12 15.44 16.09
C LYS A 408 5.97 16.38 15.97
N ALA A 409 5.28 16.64 17.08
CA ALA A 409 4.35 17.75 17.18
C ALA A 409 5.09 19.07 16.90
N LYS A 410 4.55 19.91 16.03
CA LYS A 410 5.10 21.25 15.77
C LYS A 410 4.77 22.19 16.93
N ASN A 411 3.58 22.07 17.50
CA ASN A 411 3.16 22.80 18.68
C ASN A 411 3.20 21.87 19.91
N LYS A 412 3.85 22.31 20.96
CA LYS A 412 3.94 21.57 22.21
C LYS A 412 2.54 21.44 22.85
N GLY A 413 2.18 20.22 23.25
CA GLY A 413 0.89 19.89 23.87
C GLY A 413 -0.17 19.35 22.90
N ASP A 414 0.14 19.23 21.61
CA ASP A 414 -0.75 18.61 20.61
C ASP A 414 -0.54 17.09 20.44
N GLU A 415 0.37 16.47 21.21
CA GLU A 415 0.78 15.07 21.07
C GLU A 415 -0.40 14.10 21.13
N ASP A 416 -1.30 14.28 22.11
CA ASP A 416 -2.49 13.42 22.27
C ASP A 416 -3.49 13.61 21.14
N LYS A 417 -3.69 14.84 20.68
CA LYS A 417 -4.57 15.14 19.55
C LYS A 417 -4.02 14.54 18.25
N ILE A 418 -2.71 14.61 18.04
CA ILE A 418 -2.03 14.00 16.89
C ILE A 418 -2.21 12.49 16.94
N SER A 419 -2.02 11.85 18.09
CA SER A 419 -2.22 10.42 18.27
C SER A 419 -3.64 9.99 17.90
N GLN A 420 -4.66 10.70 18.40
CA GLN A 420 -6.06 10.44 18.07
C GLN A 420 -6.39 10.68 16.58
N ALA A 421 -5.82 11.73 16.00
CA ALA A 421 -6.00 12.02 14.58
C ALA A 421 -5.35 10.95 13.67
N LEU A 422 -4.14 10.51 14.04
CA LEU A 422 -3.46 9.42 13.34
C LEU A 422 -4.24 8.11 13.43
N GLN A 423 -4.82 7.77 14.58
CA GLN A 423 -5.68 6.59 14.71
C GLN A 423 -6.87 6.64 13.74
N LYS A 424 -7.49 7.81 13.56
CA LYS A 424 -8.59 7.98 12.59
C LYS A 424 -8.10 7.83 11.14
N LEU A 425 -6.93 8.39 10.81
CA LEU A 425 -6.36 8.22 9.47
C LEU A 425 -5.98 6.76 9.19
N MET A 426 -5.45 6.03 10.18
CA MET A 426 -5.12 4.59 10.04
C MET A 426 -6.35 3.69 9.92
N LEU A 427 -7.54 4.13 10.33
CA LEU A 427 -8.80 3.43 10.04
C LEU A 427 -9.23 3.60 8.58
N GLU A 428 -8.90 4.74 7.98
CA GLU A 428 -9.19 5.05 6.58
C GLU A 428 -8.14 4.45 5.65
N ASP A 429 -6.87 4.49 6.04
CA ASP A 429 -5.72 4.07 5.23
C ASP A 429 -4.92 2.98 5.97
N LEU A 430 -5.10 1.74 5.51
CA LEU A 430 -4.45 0.57 6.11
C LEU A 430 -2.94 0.50 5.81
N THR A 431 -2.44 1.29 4.87
CA THR A 431 -1.00 1.40 4.55
C THR A 431 -0.29 2.47 5.37
N LEU A 432 -0.99 3.12 6.30
CA LEU A 432 -0.43 4.08 7.24
C LEU A 432 -0.28 3.43 8.62
N LYS A 433 0.89 3.55 9.27
CA LYS A 433 1.13 2.99 10.59
C LYS A 433 1.97 3.94 11.45
N ALA A 434 1.48 4.26 12.64
CA ALA A 434 2.24 5.02 13.64
C ALA A 434 2.79 4.08 14.71
N VAL A 435 4.08 4.22 15.05
CA VAL A 435 4.79 3.38 16.02
C VAL A 435 5.54 4.26 17.01
N ASN A 436 5.40 3.94 18.29
CA ASN A 436 6.21 4.55 19.32
C ASN A 436 7.47 3.70 19.54
N ASP A 437 8.63 4.23 19.11
CA ASP A 437 9.94 3.63 19.35
C ASP A 437 10.51 4.20 20.67
N SER A 438 10.15 3.55 21.76
CA SER A 438 10.55 3.95 23.11
C SER A 438 12.06 3.86 23.32
N GLU A 439 12.73 2.93 22.67
CA GLU A 439 14.17 2.72 22.76
C GLU A 439 14.97 3.94 22.27
N ASN A 440 14.59 4.51 21.13
CA ASN A 440 15.26 5.67 20.56
C ASN A 440 14.57 7.00 20.94
N GLY A 441 13.51 6.94 21.75
CA GLY A 441 12.71 8.08 22.15
C GLY A 441 12.22 8.86 20.93
N GLN A 442 11.51 8.18 20.04
CA GLN A 442 10.94 8.76 18.82
C GLN A 442 9.60 8.13 18.45
N THR A 443 8.82 8.89 17.74
CA THR A 443 7.59 8.38 17.09
C THR A 443 7.81 8.28 15.59
N LEU A 444 7.48 7.14 15.02
CA LEU A 444 7.66 6.82 13.60
C LEU A 444 6.31 6.74 12.89
N LEU A 445 6.26 7.32 11.70
CA LEU A 445 5.13 7.21 10.79
C LEU A 445 5.58 6.44 9.56
N TYR A 446 4.99 5.27 9.34
CA TYR A 446 5.23 4.39 8.19
C TYR A 446 4.18 4.62 7.11
N GLY A 447 4.58 4.56 5.87
CA GLY A 447 3.75 4.67 4.68
C GLY A 447 4.40 4.03 3.45
N MET A 448 3.75 4.16 2.30
CA MET A 448 4.20 3.55 1.05
C MET A 448 5.24 4.40 0.29
N GLY A 449 5.42 5.66 0.67
CA GLY A 449 6.37 6.56 0.04
C GLY A 449 6.37 7.95 0.67
N ASP A 450 7.26 8.81 0.18
CA ASP A 450 7.41 10.17 0.72
C ASP A 450 6.17 11.02 0.50
N GLN A 451 5.56 10.94 -0.69
CA GLN A 451 4.31 11.66 -0.99
C GLN A 451 3.17 11.22 -0.08
N HIS A 452 3.07 9.91 0.20
CA HIS A 452 2.06 9.36 1.11
C HIS A 452 2.18 9.97 2.51
N LEU A 453 3.41 10.02 3.07
CA LEU A 453 3.65 10.58 4.39
C LEU A 453 3.40 12.10 4.45
N GLU A 454 3.73 12.82 3.38
CA GLU A 454 3.42 14.25 3.26
C GLU A 454 1.92 14.52 3.18
N VAL A 455 1.18 13.69 2.43
CA VAL A 455 -0.29 13.75 2.37
C VAL A 455 -0.90 13.47 3.74
N ALA A 456 -0.40 12.45 4.45
CA ALA A 456 -0.87 12.16 5.81
C ALA A 456 -0.66 13.36 6.75
N ALA A 457 0.52 14.00 6.71
CA ALA A 457 0.80 15.21 7.49
C ALA A 457 -0.13 16.38 7.12
N SER A 458 -0.40 16.56 5.82
CA SER A 458 -1.30 17.60 5.34
C SER A 458 -2.76 17.33 5.75
N LYS A 459 -3.24 16.08 5.66
CA LYS A 459 -4.56 15.67 6.14
C LYS A 459 -4.73 15.91 7.66
N LEU A 460 -3.68 15.71 8.46
CA LEU A 460 -3.68 16.03 9.90
C LEU A 460 -3.95 17.53 10.12
N PHE A 461 -3.30 18.38 9.37
CA PHE A 461 -3.52 19.81 9.46
C PHE A 461 -4.90 20.24 8.96
N GLU A 462 -5.28 19.80 7.76
CA GLU A 462 -6.52 20.22 7.11
C GLU A 462 -7.77 19.75 7.85
N ARG A 463 -7.80 18.47 8.26
CA ARG A 463 -8.99 17.88 8.87
C ARG A 463 -9.03 18.03 10.40
N TYR A 464 -7.88 17.92 11.07
CA TYR A 464 -7.81 17.85 12.54
C TYR A 464 -7.13 19.06 13.19
N LYS A 465 -6.61 20.00 12.39
CA LYS A 465 -5.95 21.23 12.85
C LYS A 465 -4.75 20.97 13.76
N VAL A 466 -4.01 19.89 13.53
CA VAL A 466 -2.76 19.57 14.20
C VAL A 466 -1.64 19.44 13.18
N GLU A 467 -0.46 19.93 13.54
CA GLU A 467 0.71 19.91 12.65
C GLU A 467 1.81 19.00 13.19
N ILE A 468 2.41 18.22 12.30
CA ILE A 468 3.60 17.43 12.56
C ILE A 468 4.75 17.89 11.68
N GLU A 469 5.96 17.74 12.19
CA GLU A 469 7.20 17.90 11.43
C GLU A 469 7.79 16.52 11.15
N LEU A 470 7.96 16.18 9.88
CA LEU A 470 8.55 14.91 9.43
C LEU A 470 10.08 15.06 9.33
N LYS A 471 10.82 14.14 9.97
CA LYS A 471 12.28 14.13 10.01
C LYS A 471 12.83 12.74 9.70
N ARG A 472 14.12 12.68 9.40
CA ARG A 472 14.86 11.42 9.29
C ARG A 472 14.76 10.63 10.61
N PRO A 473 14.46 9.32 10.59
CA PRO A 473 14.48 8.48 11.77
C PRO A 473 15.85 8.45 12.42
N LYS A 474 15.89 8.33 13.74
CA LYS A 474 17.13 8.02 14.45
C LYS A 474 17.44 6.55 14.28
N VAL A 475 18.71 6.23 14.12
CA VAL A 475 19.18 4.85 14.00
C VAL A 475 19.53 4.31 15.39
N ALA A 476 19.20 3.06 15.64
CA ALA A 476 19.44 2.37 16.91
C ALA A 476 20.87 1.84 16.98
N PHE A 477 21.84 2.70 17.22
CA PHE A 477 23.22 2.28 17.47
C PHE A 477 23.33 1.57 18.82
N ARG A 478 24.43 0.81 18.99
CA ARG A 478 24.86 0.20 20.27
C ARG A 478 26.32 0.57 20.57
N GLU A 479 26.68 0.48 21.83
CA GLU A 479 28.07 0.62 22.26
C GLU A 479 28.59 -0.75 22.73
N THR A 480 29.86 -1.04 22.46
CA THR A 480 30.55 -2.22 23.00
C THR A 480 32.04 -1.94 23.17
N ILE A 481 32.77 -2.87 23.79
CA ILE A 481 34.20 -2.79 24.05
C ILE A 481 34.96 -3.87 23.28
N ARG A 482 36.24 -3.61 23.01
CA ARG A 482 37.10 -4.55 22.26
C ARG A 482 38.24 -5.16 23.10
N LYS A 483 38.54 -4.58 24.25
CA LYS A 483 39.65 -5.01 25.08
C LYS A 483 39.19 -5.33 26.49
N LYS A 484 39.93 -6.20 27.14
CA LYS A 484 39.83 -6.46 28.57
C LYS A 484 40.57 -5.37 29.34
N VAL A 485 39.96 -4.88 30.41
CA VAL A 485 40.56 -3.89 31.34
C VAL A 485 40.17 -4.22 32.76
N ASP A 486 41.10 -3.90 33.68
CA ASP A 486 40.90 -3.97 35.13
C ASP A 486 40.76 -2.56 35.66
N VAL A 487 39.71 -2.31 36.45
CA VAL A 487 39.38 -0.98 36.96
C VAL A 487 39.09 -1.06 38.44
N GLU A 488 39.69 -0.13 39.15
CA GLU A 488 39.42 0.11 40.57
C GLU A 488 38.68 1.45 40.71
N TYR A 489 37.58 1.45 41.45
CA TYR A 489 36.86 2.67 41.78
C TYR A 489 36.44 2.66 43.26
N LYS A 490 36.73 3.75 43.95
CA LYS A 490 36.41 3.97 45.35
C LYS A 490 35.46 5.15 45.47
N TYR A 491 34.19 4.87 45.74
CA TYR A 491 33.21 5.89 46.05
C TYR A 491 33.28 6.24 47.54
N LYS A 492 33.66 7.45 47.86
CA LYS A 492 33.74 7.95 49.23
C LYS A 492 33.11 9.35 49.28
N LYS A 493 32.04 9.52 50.02
CA LYS A 493 31.39 10.81 50.21
C LYS A 493 31.09 11.02 51.70
N GLN A 494 31.48 12.15 52.23
CA GLN A 494 31.28 12.53 53.61
C GLN A 494 30.57 13.90 53.63
N SER A 495 29.27 13.91 54.01
CA SER A 495 28.43 15.13 54.10
C SER A 495 27.69 15.12 55.43
N GLY A 496 28.40 15.38 56.55
CA GLY A 496 27.82 15.53 57.91
C GLY A 496 27.01 14.31 58.38
N GLY A 497 27.47 13.58 59.42
CA GLY A 497 26.83 12.38 59.92
C GLY A 497 27.44 11.08 59.36
N HIS A 498 26.65 10.11 58.93
CA HIS A 498 27.14 8.87 58.30
C HIS A 498 27.73 9.15 56.94
N GLY A 499 28.96 8.70 56.67
CA GLY A 499 29.57 8.73 55.36
C GLY A 499 28.97 7.67 54.40
N GLN A 500 29.37 7.74 53.13
CA GLN A 500 29.09 6.70 52.14
C GLN A 500 30.40 6.12 51.62
N TYR A 501 30.53 4.80 51.61
CA TYR A 501 31.71 4.09 51.18
C TYR A 501 31.37 2.86 50.36
N GLY A 502 31.87 2.81 49.14
CA GLY A 502 31.79 1.63 48.26
C GLY A 502 33.07 1.53 47.45
N HIS A 503 33.76 0.40 47.50
CA HIS A 503 35.01 0.19 46.79
C HIS A 503 34.93 -1.14 46.02
N VAL A 504 35.09 -1.09 44.70
CA VAL A 504 35.08 -2.23 43.82
C VAL A 504 36.31 -2.28 42.95
N LYS A 505 36.78 -3.49 42.69
CA LYS A 505 37.75 -3.78 41.64
C LYS A 505 37.09 -4.75 40.67
N MET A 506 36.97 -4.32 39.43
CA MET A 506 36.20 -5.02 38.40
C MET A 506 37.00 -5.17 37.13
N THR A 507 36.79 -6.30 36.48
CA THR A 507 37.26 -6.53 35.11
C THR A 507 36.10 -6.34 34.15
N PHE A 508 36.36 -5.61 33.05
CA PHE A 508 35.42 -5.52 31.93
C PHE A 508 36.07 -6.10 30.70
N GLU A 509 35.37 -7.02 30.03
CA GLU A 509 35.89 -7.69 28.81
C GLU A 509 34.72 -7.96 27.84
N PRO A 510 34.98 -8.15 26.53
CA PRO A 510 33.94 -8.57 25.59
C PRO A 510 33.35 -9.91 26.02
N SER A 511 32.01 -10.01 26.03
CA SER A 511 31.31 -11.26 26.37
C SER A 511 31.25 -12.25 25.17
N GLY A 512 31.43 -11.75 23.96
CA GLY A 512 31.27 -12.54 22.72
C GLY A 512 29.82 -12.70 22.27
N ASP A 513 28.86 -12.23 23.06
CA ASP A 513 27.42 -12.28 22.73
C ASP A 513 26.85 -10.85 22.69
N LEU A 514 26.55 -10.35 21.49
CA LEU A 514 25.97 -9.02 21.26
C LEU A 514 24.44 -8.98 21.46
N GLU A 515 23.79 -10.10 21.68
CA GLU A 515 22.35 -10.14 21.97
C GLU A 515 22.06 -9.80 23.44
N GLN A 516 23.05 -10.03 24.31
CA GLN A 516 22.95 -9.71 25.73
C GLN A 516 23.64 -8.36 26.04
N PRO A 517 23.00 -7.48 26.82
CA PRO A 517 23.61 -6.24 27.26
C PRO A 517 24.90 -6.45 28.07
N TYR A 518 24.81 -7.31 29.06
CA TYR A 518 25.94 -7.65 29.93
C TYR A 518 25.82 -9.06 30.49
N VAL A 519 26.96 -9.59 30.94
CA VAL A 519 27.09 -10.77 31.78
C VAL A 519 27.78 -10.35 33.06
N PHE A 520 27.24 -10.63 34.22
CA PHE A 520 27.83 -10.33 35.50
C PHE A 520 28.35 -11.60 36.18
N GLU A 521 29.60 -11.57 36.59
CA GLU A 521 30.23 -12.63 37.42
C GLU A 521 30.89 -12.03 38.64
N GLN A 522 31.09 -12.86 39.64
CA GLN A 522 31.83 -12.48 40.84
C GLN A 522 32.79 -13.61 41.24
N CYS A 523 33.99 -13.26 41.63
CA CYS A 523 35.03 -14.17 42.11
C CYS A 523 35.79 -13.60 43.32
N VAL A 524 35.09 -12.85 44.19
CA VAL A 524 35.66 -12.22 45.36
C VAL A 524 36.11 -13.27 46.37
N VAL A 525 37.38 -13.17 46.83
CA VAL A 525 37.96 -14.07 47.81
C VAL A 525 38.13 -13.37 49.18
N GLY A 526 38.01 -14.10 50.28
CA GLY A 526 38.29 -13.58 51.61
C GLY A 526 37.29 -12.57 52.18
N GLY A 527 36.10 -12.37 51.51
CA GLY A 527 35.10 -11.46 52.01
C GLY A 527 35.43 -9.98 51.88
N ALA A 528 36.35 -9.62 50.98
CA ALA A 528 36.76 -8.25 50.72
C ALA A 528 35.56 -7.34 50.38
N VAL A 529 34.58 -7.85 49.64
CA VAL A 529 33.23 -7.28 49.47
C VAL A 529 32.22 -8.25 50.06
N PRO A 530 31.40 -7.88 51.05
CA PRO A 530 30.36 -8.73 51.57
C PRO A 530 29.34 -9.15 50.53
N LYS A 531 28.89 -10.42 50.58
CA LYS A 531 27.99 -11.03 49.57
C LYS A 531 26.67 -10.29 49.38
N ASN A 532 26.17 -9.65 50.45
CA ASN A 532 24.93 -8.86 50.41
C ASN A 532 25.04 -7.62 49.47
N TYR A 533 26.23 -7.17 49.11
CA TYR A 533 26.44 -6.06 48.18
C TYR A 533 26.62 -6.47 46.72
N PHE A 534 26.78 -7.78 46.42
CA PHE A 534 26.90 -8.25 45.04
C PHE A 534 25.72 -7.86 44.16
N PRO A 535 24.45 -8.01 44.63
CA PRO A 535 23.28 -7.57 43.83
C PRO A 535 23.27 -6.05 43.57
N ALA A 536 23.81 -5.26 44.50
CA ALA A 536 23.94 -3.81 44.33
C ALA A 536 24.96 -3.45 43.25
N VAL A 537 26.12 -4.16 43.22
CA VAL A 537 27.14 -4.01 42.18
C VAL A 537 26.58 -4.37 40.80
N GLU A 538 25.89 -5.53 40.70
CA GLU A 538 25.24 -5.96 39.45
C GLU A 538 24.21 -4.94 38.98
N LYS A 539 23.36 -4.43 39.88
CA LYS A 539 22.40 -3.38 39.58
C LYS A 539 23.05 -2.10 39.09
N GLY A 540 24.23 -1.76 39.60
CA GLY A 540 25.02 -0.64 39.11
C GLY A 540 25.49 -0.83 37.66
N VAL A 541 25.95 -2.03 37.31
CA VAL A 541 26.27 -2.40 35.91
C VAL A 541 25.04 -2.37 35.04
N GLN A 542 23.92 -2.97 35.50
CA GLN A 542 22.65 -3.03 34.80
C GLN A 542 22.11 -1.65 34.40
N GLU A 543 22.24 -0.66 35.29
CA GLU A 543 21.83 0.71 35.01
C GLU A 543 22.83 1.43 34.07
N ALA A 544 24.11 1.16 34.24
CA ALA A 544 25.14 1.78 33.41
C ALA A 544 25.08 1.36 31.93
N VAL A 545 24.72 0.11 31.65
CA VAL A 545 24.58 -0.40 30.26
C VAL A 545 23.42 0.20 29.51
N LEU A 546 22.41 0.75 30.18
CA LEU A 546 21.29 1.39 29.52
C LEU A 546 21.70 2.66 28.74
N LYS A 547 22.76 3.32 29.19
CA LYS A 547 23.22 4.57 28.64
C LYS A 547 24.74 4.58 28.61
N GLY A 548 25.31 4.13 27.53
CA GLY A 548 26.74 3.99 27.35
C GLY A 548 27.52 5.31 27.47
N PRO A 549 28.77 5.27 27.96
CA PRO A 549 29.54 6.46 28.21
C PRO A 549 30.23 7.08 26.99
N MET A 550 30.14 6.44 25.81
CA MET A 550 30.74 6.95 24.57
C MET A 550 29.81 7.92 23.82
N ALA A 551 28.60 7.55 23.58
CA ALA A 551 27.58 8.32 22.82
C ALA A 551 26.16 8.20 23.40
N ALA A 552 26.05 7.70 24.63
CA ALA A 552 24.77 7.48 25.32
C ALA A 552 23.80 6.54 24.56
N TYR A 553 24.32 5.56 23.83
CA TYR A 553 23.57 4.43 23.29
C TYR A 553 23.61 3.25 24.27
N PRO A 554 22.61 2.34 24.20
CA PRO A 554 22.68 1.13 25.02
C PRO A 554 23.91 0.30 24.73
N VAL A 555 24.52 -0.25 25.81
CA VAL A 555 25.69 -1.13 25.70
C VAL A 555 25.28 -2.56 25.51
N VAL A 556 26.02 -3.31 24.69
CA VAL A 556 25.86 -4.75 24.47
C VAL A 556 27.20 -5.47 24.50
N GLY A 557 27.17 -6.76 24.80
CA GLY A 557 28.35 -7.61 24.66
C GLY A 557 29.46 -7.38 25.69
N VAL A 558 29.14 -6.94 26.92
CA VAL A 558 30.12 -6.70 27.97
C VAL A 558 29.99 -7.72 29.09
N LYS A 559 31.10 -8.35 29.47
CA LYS A 559 31.23 -9.15 30.69
C LYS A 559 31.88 -8.34 31.77
N ALA A 560 31.21 -8.21 32.93
CA ALA A 560 31.65 -7.50 34.10
C ALA A 560 31.93 -8.52 35.22
N VAL A 561 33.14 -8.53 35.73
CA VAL A 561 33.57 -9.45 36.80
C VAL A 561 34.01 -8.65 38.02
N LEU A 562 33.32 -8.83 39.14
CA LEU A 562 33.74 -8.30 40.42
C LEU A 562 34.74 -9.30 41.05
N TYR A 563 36.02 -8.90 41.25
CA TYR A 563 37.04 -9.79 41.76
C TYR A 563 37.63 -9.39 43.13
N ASP A 564 37.55 -8.09 43.48
CA ASP A 564 38.10 -7.57 44.74
C ASP A 564 37.39 -6.25 45.14
N GLY A 565 37.73 -5.70 46.30
CA GLY A 565 37.21 -4.44 46.77
C GLY A 565 37.50 -4.25 48.26
N SER A 566 36.78 -3.34 48.89
CA SER A 566 36.77 -3.21 50.36
C SER A 566 35.48 -2.55 50.84
N PHE A 567 35.14 -2.76 52.08
CA PHE A 567 33.95 -2.16 52.70
C PHE A 567 34.31 -1.46 54.01
N HIS A 568 33.46 -0.54 54.44
CA HIS A 568 33.58 0.12 55.73
C HIS A 568 32.42 -0.28 56.61
N PRO A 569 32.63 -0.78 57.87
CA PRO A 569 31.59 -1.35 58.70
C PRO A 569 30.39 -0.43 58.97
N VAL A 570 30.59 0.90 58.93
CA VAL A 570 29.53 1.88 59.24
C VAL A 570 29.06 2.63 58.00
N ASP A 571 29.96 2.96 57.07
CA ASP A 571 29.63 3.85 55.93
C ASP A 571 29.31 3.11 54.64
N SER A 572 29.47 1.79 54.59
CA SER A 572 29.10 1.00 53.41
C SER A 572 27.59 0.75 53.33
N SER A 573 27.05 0.92 52.12
CA SER A 573 25.65 0.71 51.79
C SER A 573 25.50 0.13 50.40
N GLU A 574 24.33 -0.48 50.11
CA GLU A 574 23.99 -0.95 48.75
C GLU A 574 24.09 0.19 47.73
N MET A 575 23.62 1.39 48.09
CA MET A 575 23.70 2.58 47.23
C MET A 575 25.15 2.95 46.91
N ALA A 576 26.04 2.93 47.91
CA ALA A 576 27.45 3.28 47.70
C ALA A 576 28.16 2.27 46.79
N PHE A 577 27.86 0.96 46.90
CA PHE A 577 28.39 -0.07 46.00
C PHE A 577 27.82 0.00 44.61
N LYS A 578 26.52 0.31 44.49
CA LYS A 578 25.86 0.57 43.20
C LYS A 578 26.51 1.72 42.45
N VAL A 579 26.70 2.87 43.10
CA VAL A 579 27.36 4.03 42.52
C VAL A 579 28.83 3.70 42.18
N ALA A 580 29.57 3.01 43.06
CA ALA A 580 30.94 2.61 42.77
C ALA A 580 31.05 1.73 41.53
N ALA A 581 30.12 0.77 41.35
CA ALA A 581 30.06 -0.09 40.18
C ALA A 581 29.72 0.70 38.89
N MET A 582 28.74 1.63 38.95
CA MET A 582 28.42 2.51 37.83
C MET A 582 29.62 3.34 37.38
N GLN A 583 30.35 3.93 38.30
CA GLN A 583 31.54 4.75 37.98
C GLN A 583 32.69 3.89 37.46
N ALA A 584 32.92 2.71 38.09
CA ALA A 584 33.90 1.75 37.60
C ALA A 584 33.58 1.30 36.16
N PHE A 585 32.29 1.04 35.86
CA PHE A 585 31.87 0.70 34.51
C PHE A 585 32.18 1.84 33.53
N LYS A 586 31.75 3.06 33.82
CA LYS A 586 31.99 4.23 32.94
C LYS A 586 33.46 4.42 32.62
N LYS A 587 34.31 4.34 33.63
CA LYS A 587 35.78 4.46 33.48
C LYS A 587 36.36 3.31 32.66
N GLY A 588 36.06 2.07 33.06
CA GLY A 588 36.57 0.87 32.39
C GLY A 588 36.13 0.74 30.98
N PHE A 589 34.88 1.12 30.69
CA PHE A 589 34.34 1.10 29.34
C PHE A 589 35.14 1.99 28.38
N MET A 590 35.49 3.20 28.82
CA MET A 590 36.29 4.14 28.00
C MET A 590 37.72 3.65 27.78
N ASP A 591 38.32 2.99 28.79
CA ASP A 591 39.66 2.42 28.70
C ASP A 591 39.72 1.14 27.83
N ALA A 592 38.59 0.45 27.68
CA ALA A 592 38.47 -0.82 26.96
C ALA A 592 38.37 -0.71 25.43
N SER A 593 38.77 0.42 24.86
CA SER A 593 38.65 0.72 23.40
C SER A 593 37.20 0.55 22.89
N PRO A 594 36.29 1.40 23.33
CA PRO A 594 34.90 1.31 22.95
C PRO A 594 34.67 1.61 21.48
N ILE A 595 33.64 1.02 20.91
CA ILE A 595 33.19 1.23 19.53
C ILE A 595 31.68 1.37 19.48
N LEU A 596 31.21 2.06 18.43
CA LEU A 596 29.78 2.04 18.05
C LEU A 596 29.51 0.90 17.09
N LEU A 597 28.39 0.24 17.32
CA LEU A 597 27.81 -0.75 16.42
C LEU A 597 26.60 -0.14 15.70
N GLU A 598 26.56 -0.31 14.38
CA GLU A 598 25.40 0.07 13.58
C GLU A 598 24.54 -1.15 13.23
N PRO A 599 23.21 -1.00 13.16
CA PRO A 599 22.32 -2.08 12.73
C PRO A 599 22.47 -2.31 11.23
N ILE A 600 22.63 -3.58 10.86
CA ILE A 600 22.65 -4.07 9.48
C ILE A 600 21.29 -4.70 9.17
N ALA A 601 20.71 -4.34 8.02
CA ALA A 601 19.51 -4.95 7.49
C ALA A 601 19.86 -5.99 6.43
N SER A 602 19.13 -7.10 6.44
CA SER A 602 19.02 -8.00 5.30
C SER A 602 17.99 -7.42 4.36
N LEU A 603 18.47 -6.87 3.26
CA LEU A 603 17.66 -6.22 2.22
C LEU A 603 17.40 -7.20 1.08
N LYS A 604 16.16 -7.26 0.65
CA LYS A 604 15.70 -7.98 -0.53
C LYS A 604 15.12 -6.98 -1.53
N VAL A 605 15.68 -6.92 -2.73
CA VAL A 605 15.21 -6.05 -3.81
C VAL A 605 14.78 -6.88 -5.00
N VAL A 606 13.58 -6.64 -5.52
CA VAL A 606 13.05 -7.30 -6.71
C VAL A 606 12.89 -6.28 -7.82
N VAL A 607 13.58 -6.48 -8.92
CA VAL A 607 13.61 -5.55 -10.07
C VAL A 607 13.61 -6.31 -11.40
N PRO A 608 13.13 -5.71 -12.51
CA PRO A 608 13.35 -6.27 -13.84
C PRO A 608 14.86 -6.46 -14.12
N ASP A 609 15.21 -7.54 -14.79
CA ASP A 609 16.59 -7.95 -15.05
C ASP A 609 17.49 -6.82 -15.61
N LYS A 610 16.93 -6.00 -16.49
CA LYS A 610 17.65 -4.86 -17.10
C LYS A 610 18.19 -3.81 -16.10
N TYR A 611 17.64 -3.74 -14.88
CA TYR A 611 18.07 -2.80 -13.84
C TYR A 611 19.04 -3.41 -12.81
N THR A 612 19.35 -4.69 -12.91
CA THR A 612 20.20 -5.39 -11.94
C THR A 612 21.55 -4.72 -11.74
N GLY A 613 22.20 -4.27 -12.82
CA GLY A 613 23.49 -3.58 -12.76
C GLY A 613 23.42 -2.25 -12.00
N ASP A 614 22.37 -1.46 -12.24
CA ASP A 614 22.18 -0.16 -11.58
C ASP A 614 21.94 -0.34 -10.08
N ILE A 615 21.14 -1.35 -9.71
CA ILE A 615 20.86 -1.68 -8.30
C ILE A 615 22.13 -2.15 -7.59
N MET A 616 22.94 -3.01 -8.21
CA MET A 616 24.21 -3.42 -7.62
C MET A 616 25.18 -2.24 -7.41
N GLY A 617 25.23 -1.32 -8.37
CA GLY A 617 26.02 -0.09 -8.27
C GLY A 617 25.55 0.82 -7.13
N ASP A 618 24.23 0.96 -6.96
CA ASP A 618 23.64 1.75 -5.88
C ASP A 618 23.86 1.11 -4.50
N LEU A 619 23.66 -0.20 -4.37
CA LEU A 619 23.91 -0.93 -3.13
C LEU A 619 25.35 -0.80 -2.68
N ASN A 620 26.33 -0.86 -3.59
CA ASN A 620 27.73 -0.64 -3.28
C ASN A 620 27.99 0.78 -2.74
N LYS A 621 27.35 1.81 -3.33
CA LYS A 621 27.45 3.19 -2.81
C LYS A 621 26.89 3.32 -1.39
N ARG A 622 25.87 2.51 -1.05
CA ARG A 622 25.24 2.43 0.27
C ARG A 622 25.96 1.51 1.23
N ARG A 623 27.20 1.16 0.96
CA ARG A 623 28.00 0.22 1.78
C ARG A 623 27.33 -1.16 1.88
N GLY A 624 26.49 -1.49 0.92
CA GLY A 624 25.79 -2.77 0.86
C GLY A 624 26.72 -3.88 0.36
N ARG A 625 26.55 -5.07 0.93
CA ARG A 625 27.22 -6.29 0.51
C ARG A 625 26.20 -7.23 -0.12
N VAL A 626 26.26 -7.39 -1.44
CA VAL A 626 25.38 -8.32 -2.16
C VAL A 626 25.76 -9.76 -1.79
N LEU A 627 24.77 -10.52 -1.33
CA LEU A 627 24.93 -11.92 -0.90
C LEU A 627 24.51 -12.90 -1.96
N GLY A 628 23.54 -12.55 -2.80
CA GLY A 628 23.03 -13.43 -3.83
C GLY A 628 22.07 -12.72 -4.79
N MET A 629 21.81 -13.37 -5.92
CA MET A 629 20.84 -12.98 -6.92
C MET A 629 20.11 -14.21 -7.40
N ASN A 630 18.79 -14.15 -7.44
CA ASN A 630 17.95 -15.25 -7.87
C ASN A 630 16.99 -14.76 -8.97
N PRO A 631 16.93 -15.41 -10.13
CA PRO A 631 15.92 -15.12 -11.12
C PRO A 631 14.54 -15.47 -10.57
N THR A 632 13.59 -14.59 -10.81
CA THR A 632 12.18 -14.80 -10.48
C THR A 632 11.35 -14.91 -11.75
N GLU A 633 10.05 -15.14 -11.62
CA GLU A 633 9.14 -15.19 -12.75
C GLU A 633 9.08 -13.85 -13.51
N HIS A 634 8.67 -13.90 -14.77
CA HIS A 634 8.44 -12.75 -15.64
C HIS A 634 9.66 -11.82 -15.89
N GLY A 635 10.89 -12.34 -15.82
CA GLY A 635 12.10 -11.58 -16.13
C GLY A 635 12.51 -10.58 -15.04
N TYR A 636 12.17 -10.88 -13.78
CA TYR A 636 12.65 -10.16 -12.61
C TYR A 636 13.80 -10.88 -11.92
N GLN A 637 14.65 -10.12 -11.23
CA GLN A 637 15.73 -10.59 -10.36
C GLN A 637 15.45 -10.20 -8.91
N GLU A 638 15.64 -11.14 -8.00
CA GLU A 638 15.69 -10.89 -6.58
C GLU A 638 17.16 -10.75 -6.16
N ILE A 639 17.51 -9.59 -5.62
CA ILE A 639 18.84 -9.27 -5.12
C ILE A 639 18.78 -9.26 -3.60
N ILE A 640 19.63 -10.04 -2.94
CA ILE A 640 19.74 -10.11 -1.49
C ILE A 640 21.04 -9.44 -1.08
N ALA A 641 21.00 -8.50 -0.15
CA ALA A 641 22.17 -7.77 0.33
C ALA A 641 22.06 -7.41 1.81
N ASP A 642 23.21 -7.36 2.48
CA ASP A 642 23.34 -6.74 3.79
C ASP A 642 23.66 -5.26 3.62
N VAL A 643 22.85 -4.39 4.22
CA VAL A 643 23.01 -2.94 4.09
C VAL A 643 22.83 -2.28 5.45
N PRO A 644 23.67 -1.30 5.84
CA PRO A 644 23.43 -0.53 7.04
C PRO A 644 22.07 0.17 7.00
N VAL A 645 21.28 0.06 8.09
CA VAL A 645 19.93 0.62 8.15
C VAL A 645 19.93 2.14 7.88
N MET A 646 20.98 2.85 8.28
CA MET A 646 21.09 4.28 8.04
C MET A 646 21.17 4.65 6.54
N GLU A 647 21.64 3.74 5.68
CA GLU A 647 21.75 3.95 4.23
C GLU A 647 20.45 3.63 3.48
N LEU A 648 19.48 3.03 4.16
CA LEU A 648 18.16 2.74 3.58
C LEU A 648 17.18 3.91 3.66
N TYR A 649 17.57 5.00 4.34
CA TYR A 649 16.74 6.21 4.33
C TYR A 649 16.65 6.81 2.92
N GLY A 650 15.41 6.98 2.44
CA GLY A 650 15.15 7.47 1.08
C GLY A 650 15.37 6.43 -0.03
N TYR A 651 15.75 5.20 0.31
CA TYR A 651 15.99 4.15 -0.68
C TYR A 651 14.78 3.88 -1.59
N ASN A 652 13.56 3.99 -1.06
CA ASN A 652 12.33 3.86 -1.84
C ASN A 652 12.29 4.85 -3.03
N THR A 653 12.60 6.11 -2.76
CA THR A 653 12.60 7.17 -3.79
C THR A 653 13.66 6.91 -4.85
N ASP A 654 14.85 6.53 -4.41
CA ASP A 654 15.97 6.24 -5.31
C ASP A 654 15.70 4.98 -6.15
N LEU A 655 15.20 3.91 -5.53
CA LEU A 655 14.82 2.67 -6.23
C LEU A 655 13.77 2.93 -7.31
N ARG A 656 12.73 3.69 -6.97
CA ARG A 656 11.68 4.07 -7.93
C ARG A 656 12.23 4.92 -9.07
N SER A 657 13.12 5.86 -8.77
CA SER A 657 13.77 6.69 -9.78
C SER A 657 14.61 5.84 -10.75
N MET A 658 15.41 4.90 -10.23
CA MET A 658 16.26 4.02 -11.04
C MET A 658 15.46 3.04 -11.90
N THR A 659 14.32 2.57 -11.40
CA THR A 659 13.53 1.49 -12.02
C THR A 659 12.24 1.95 -12.68
N GLY A 660 11.99 3.28 -12.73
CA GLY A 660 10.70 3.83 -13.19
C GLY A 660 9.51 3.35 -12.35
N GLY A 661 9.74 2.97 -11.08
CA GLY A 661 8.71 2.47 -10.16
C GLY A 661 8.42 0.96 -10.27
N SER A 662 9.17 0.21 -11.08
CA SER A 662 9.00 -1.24 -11.22
C SER A 662 9.66 -2.03 -10.08
N GLY A 663 10.65 -1.45 -9.38
CA GLY A 663 11.36 -2.09 -8.29
C GLY A 663 10.56 -2.10 -6.99
N THR A 664 10.68 -3.19 -6.24
CA THR A 664 10.16 -3.32 -4.86
C THR A 664 11.26 -3.79 -3.94
N PHE A 665 11.14 -3.49 -2.66
CA PHE A 665 12.08 -3.96 -1.67
C PHE A 665 11.42 -4.25 -0.33
N SER A 666 12.06 -5.08 0.45
CA SER A 666 11.77 -5.31 1.86
C SER A 666 13.08 -5.49 2.62
N TYR A 667 13.07 -5.20 3.91
CA TYR A 667 14.25 -5.47 4.74
C TYR A 667 13.84 -5.88 6.15
N GLU A 668 14.73 -6.63 6.78
CA GLU A 668 14.61 -7.06 8.16
C GLU A 668 15.92 -6.77 8.89
N PHE A 669 15.86 -6.57 10.20
CA PHE A 669 17.07 -6.47 11.01
C PHE A 669 17.85 -7.80 10.96
N ALA A 670 19.14 -7.74 10.63
CA ALA A 670 19.99 -8.92 10.58
C ALA A 670 20.87 -9.04 11.81
N ARG A 671 21.67 -8.01 12.09
CA ARG A 671 22.66 -8.01 13.17
C ARG A 671 23.23 -6.61 13.41
N TYR A 672 24.07 -6.49 14.43
CA TYR A 672 24.93 -5.32 14.65
C TYR A 672 26.33 -5.58 14.11
N GLU A 673 26.94 -4.59 13.47
CA GLU A 673 28.34 -4.57 13.03
C GLU A 673 29.03 -3.26 13.43
N GLN A 674 30.37 -3.27 13.53
CA GLN A 674 31.11 -2.06 13.85
C GLN A 674 30.88 -0.99 12.78
N ALA A 675 30.46 0.19 13.20
CA ALA A 675 30.32 1.35 12.34
C ALA A 675 31.69 1.87 11.86
N PRO A 676 31.79 2.40 10.62
CA PRO A 676 33.03 3.08 10.16
C PRO A 676 33.40 4.27 11.05
N SER A 677 34.69 4.61 11.06
CA SER A 677 35.23 5.66 11.94
C SER A 677 34.53 7.01 11.76
N ASP A 678 34.27 7.39 10.50
CA ASP A 678 33.61 8.67 10.19
C ASP A 678 32.16 8.72 10.68
N VAL A 679 31.46 7.58 10.69
CA VAL A 679 30.11 7.44 11.24
C VAL A 679 30.16 7.52 12.76
N GLN A 680 31.11 6.84 13.39
CA GLN A 680 31.30 6.88 14.85
C GLN A 680 31.59 8.30 15.33
N GLU A 681 32.52 9.00 14.70
CA GLU A 681 32.90 10.37 15.08
C GLU A 681 31.71 11.33 15.02
N LYS A 682 30.93 11.28 13.92
CA LYS A 682 29.73 12.11 13.75
C LYS A 682 28.68 11.83 14.83
N GLU A 683 28.44 10.56 15.14
CA GLU A 683 27.43 10.19 16.15
C GLU A 683 27.87 10.55 17.57
N ILE A 684 29.14 10.38 17.90
CA ILE A 684 29.71 10.79 19.20
C ILE A 684 29.60 12.31 19.38
N GLU A 685 29.96 13.09 18.35
CA GLU A 685 29.85 14.55 18.39
C GLU A 685 28.40 15.01 18.53
N ALA A 686 27.49 14.45 17.75
CA ALA A 686 26.07 14.80 17.77
C ALA A 686 25.39 14.51 19.11
N ARG A 687 25.93 13.57 19.89
CA ARG A 687 25.37 13.14 21.18
C ARG A 687 26.20 13.51 22.40
N ALA A 688 27.29 14.24 22.22
CA ALA A 688 28.21 14.62 23.31
C ALA A 688 27.51 15.26 24.53
N SER A 689 26.43 16.01 24.31
CA SER A 689 25.63 16.64 25.38
C SER A 689 24.75 15.68 26.18
N LYS A 690 24.62 14.42 25.72
CA LYS A 690 23.78 13.39 26.35
C LYS A 690 24.59 12.41 27.22
N VAL A 691 25.88 12.43 27.07
CA VAL A 691 26.80 11.50 27.76
C VAL A 691 27.04 11.93 29.20
N ASP A 692 26.80 11.02 30.15
CA ASP A 692 27.16 11.19 31.55
C ASP A 692 28.58 10.64 31.75
N ARG A 693 29.57 11.51 31.91
CA ARG A 693 30.95 11.11 32.16
C ARG A 693 31.11 10.58 33.58
N ALA A 694 32.17 9.77 33.80
CA ALA A 694 32.55 9.34 35.14
C ALA A 694 32.89 10.58 36.00
N GLU A 695 32.51 10.56 37.29
CA GLU A 695 32.98 11.54 38.25
C GLU A 695 34.47 11.27 38.50
N GLU A 696 35.34 12.32 38.48
CA GLU A 696 36.79 12.22 38.75
C GLU A 696 37.10 11.84 40.18
#